data_52d3773352b6483d0c48f60e09f21724
#
_entry.id   52d3773352b6483d0c48f60e09f21724
#
_cell.length_a   1.000
_cell.length_b   1.000
_cell.length_c   1.000
_cell.angle_alpha   90.00
_cell.angle_beta   90.00
_cell.angle_gamma   90.00
#
_symmetry.space_group_name_H-M   'P 1'
#
loop_
_entity.id
_entity.type
_entity.pdbx_description
1 polymer ?
#
loop_
_entity_poly.entity_id
_entity_poly.type
_entity_poly.pdbx_seq_one_letter_code
_entity_poly.pdbx_strand_id
1 'polypeptide(L)'
;MRKIRWVVVGTLLFAGQAFALEYQWNDLNLTLTNHASIGAAMRMQDRDLDLIAKTNVPGQQNLCQVDDCISFSHDPAPNMRLVNAKGAYFGINGDNGDLNYDRYALVSATSLLDSDLKIGYGDFLLRVRGIGYFDPVNFRREERHNNTLYQGSRSQRNAHELGIFARNGRLMDAYLQYNFSVADRNAVLSVGQQSVRWGESTLIAINSLNEINPPNSAFLHMPGAQINQIFQPVPLGLLSFDIADGLSADLLYQFGWKPAQPDAAGSFFSTSDIAGGGQYAMISLGAFPEDPYQRATPAKPSLASPTSILGLISSTSFSTRILPEKYGAPSNGGQYGAKIGYNANWLNGGTELGFYYLNYHSRLPYASLYAADDSCARHSANAAIALVDCHGFNGSLTAQLQQNLGIVGLAPLEPAPIDTVKVFLDYPENIHMFGLSFNTNIGSWAVSGEYSYRPNLPLQVQISDVVFAGLQPALPAQDQDLTNLAAPLGITLPIPSVLTLPGAGSAFPGFLTKYRGISEVQAHQLIRGYQRFKVGQIDITGIKAFSSNPFGADQILLILEAGATQIYNLPPLDQLQIEAGVAYDTHHGPGADGTGTPDGKPDTRHINPTQQTTGFATRFSWGLRSIALMEYNDVIFGWSFKPQIIL
;
A
#
# COMPACT_ATOMS: atom_id res chain seq x y z
N MET A 1 -8.72 -12.05 22.40
CA MET A 1 -8.81 -13.22 21.48
C MET A 1 -9.59 -12.76 20.25
N ARG A 2 -8.88 -12.42 19.18
CA ARG A 2 -9.50 -12.07 17.89
C ARG A 2 -10.15 -13.31 17.31
N LYS A 3 -11.41 -13.21 16.93
CA LYS A 3 -12.10 -14.26 16.17
C LYS A 3 -11.40 -14.38 14.81
N ILE A 4 -10.79 -15.53 14.54
CA ILE A 4 -10.30 -15.89 13.21
C ILE A 4 -11.52 -15.88 12.29
N ARG A 5 -11.59 -14.89 11.39
CA ARG A 5 -12.64 -14.80 10.37
C ARG A 5 -12.16 -15.56 9.14
N TRP A 6 -12.86 -16.59 8.76
CA TRP A 6 -12.60 -17.37 7.55
C TRP A 6 -13.12 -16.58 6.35
N VAL A 7 -12.23 -16.21 5.44
CA VAL A 7 -12.64 -15.71 4.12
C VAL A 7 -12.85 -16.94 3.23
N VAL A 8 -14.09 -17.37 3.08
CA VAL A 8 -14.43 -18.44 2.14
C VAL A 8 -14.72 -17.80 0.78
N VAL A 9 -13.75 -17.81 -0.10
CA VAL A 9 -13.92 -17.50 -1.53
C VAL A 9 -14.09 -18.84 -2.24
N GLY A 10 -15.29 -19.10 -2.74
CA GLY A 10 -15.52 -20.26 -3.61
C GLY A 10 -14.89 -19.99 -4.98
N THR A 11 -13.74 -20.58 -5.29
CA THR A 11 -13.10 -20.49 -6.60
C THR A 11 -13.39 -21.78 -7.38
N LEU A 12 -14.11 -21.67 -8.48
CA LEU A 12 -14.25 -22.75 -9.45
C LEU A 12 -13.12 -22.63 -10.47
N LEU A 13 -12.17 -23.53 -10.41
CA LEU A 13 -11.08 -23.64 -11.39
C LEU A 13 -11.46 -24.71 -12.41
N PHE A 14 -11.61 -24.33 -13.67
CA PHE A 14 -11.58 -25.25 -14.78
C PHE A 14 -10.13 -25.33 -15.26
N ALA A 15 -9.47 -26.45 -15.03
CA ALA A 15 -8.11 -26.66 -15.52
C ALA A 15 -8.14 -26.72 -17.06
N GLY A 16 -7.50 -25.76 -17.71
CA GLY A 16 -7.35 -25.72 -19.14
C GLY A 16 -6.35 -26.78 -19.62
N GLN A 17 -6.54 -27.24 -20.83
CA GLN A 17 -5.56 -28.14 -21.48
C GLN A 17 -4.33 -27.34 -21.87
N ALA A 18 -3.16 -27.89 -21.57
CA ALA A 18 -1.90 -27.39 -22.11
C ALA A 18 -1.69 -27.98 -23.52
N PHE A 19 -1.49 -27.14 -24.51
CA PHE A 19 -1.12 -27.55 -25.85
C PHE A 19 0.36 -27.23 -26.06
N ALA A 20 1.17 -28.25 -26.26
CA ALA A 20 2.58 -28.10 -26.62
C ALA A 20 2.75 -28.41 -28.12
N LEU A 21 3.41 -27.52 -28.82
CA LEU A 21 3.94 -27.76 -30.17
C LEU A 21 5.45 -27.87 -30.07
N GLU A 22 5.98 -29.01 -30.44
CA GLU A 22 7.42 -29.26 -30.50
C GLU A 22 7.85 -29.45 -31.94
N TYR A 23 8.91 -28.76 -32.33
CA TYR A 23 9.50 -28.88 -33.66
C TYR A 23 11.02 -28.95 -33.54
N GLN A 24 11.63 -29.97 -34.15
CA GLN A 24 13.06 -30.15 -34.14
C GLN A 24 13.58 -30.24 -35.61
N TRP A 25 14.60 -29.44 -35.91
CA TRP A 25 15.26 -29.45 -37.19
C TRP A 25 16.75 -29.21 -37.02
N ASN A 26 17.58 -30.25 -37.23
CA ASN A 26 18.99 -30.26 -36.87
C ASN A 26 19.20 -29.82 -35.41
N ASP A 27 20.03 -28.79 -35.22
CA ASP A 27 20.34 -28.22 -33.89
C ASP A 27 19.27 -27.21 -33.40
N LEU A 28 18.22 -26.95 -34.19
CA LEU A 28 17.14 -26.05 -33.84
C LEU A 28 16.00 -26.82 -33.15
N ASN A 29 15.73 -26.46 -31.92
CA ASN A 29 14.60 -26.96 -31.14
C ASN A 29 13.62 -25.83 -30.85
N LEU A 30 12.35 -25.96 -31.22
CA LEU A 30 11.30 -25.01 -30.96
C LEU A 30 10.24 -25.70 -30.12
N THR A 31 9.90 -25.09 -28.97
CA THR A 31 8.82 -25.55 -28.10
C THR A 31 7.88 -24.36 -27.83
N LEU A 32 6.63 -24.51 -28.22
CA LEU A 32 5.58 -23.55 -27.87
C LEU A 32 4.58 -24.24 -26.95
N THR A 33 4.48 -23.76 -25.72
CA THR A 33 3.51 -24.24 -24.74
C THR A 33 2.45 -23.17 -24.49
N ASN A 34 1.20 -23.54 -24.66
CA ASN A 34 0.08 -22.66 -24.37
C ASN A 34 -0.73 -23.27 -23.23
N HIS A 35 -1.06 -22.44 -22.24
CA HIS A 35 -1.93 -22.79 -21.13
C HIS A 35 -3.09 -21.80 -21.07
N ALA A 36 -4.31 -22.30 -21.31
CA ALA A 36 -5.52 -21.51 -21.16
C ALA A 36 -6.24 -21.90 -19.86
N SER A 37 -6.71 -20.93 -19.12
CA SER A 37 -7.49 -21.18 -17.91
C SER A 37 -8.71 -20.24 -17.87
N ILE A 38 -9.77 -20.73 -17.23
CA ILE A 38 -10.99 -19.97 -16.93
C ILE A 38 -11.25 -20.17 -15.45
N GLY A 39 -11.51 -19.09 -14.75
CA GLY A 39 -11.81 -19.15 -13.33
C GLY A 39 -12.86 -18.12 -12.94
N ALA A 40 -13.59 -18.39 -11.87
CA ALA A 40 -14.55 -17.47 -11.30
C ALA A 40 -14.44 -17.45 -9.78
N ALA A 41 -14.68 -16.29 -9.20
CA ALA A 41 -14.72 -16.09 -7.76
C ALA A 41 -16.01 -15.36 -7.36
N MET A 42 -16.57 -15.75 -6.23
CA MET A 42 -17.82 -15.22 -5.70
C MET A 42 -17.65 -14.82 -4.25
N ARG A 43 -18.23 -13.68 -3.86
CA ARG A 43 -18.29 -13.26 -2.47
C ARG A 43 -19.28 -14.12 -1.69
N MET A 44 -18.83 -14.80 -0.64
CA MET A 44 -19.68 -15.67 0.18
C MET A 44 -20.14 -15.01 1.49
N GLN A 45 -19.46 -13.96 1.94
CA GLN A 45 -19.74 -13.27 3.19
C GLN A 45 -20.43 -11.92 2.94
N ASP A 46 -21.13 -11.44 3.96
CA ASP A 46 -21.61 -10.07 3.98
C ASP A 46 -20.43 -9.09 4.02
N ARG A 47 -20.68 -7.83 3.64
CA ARG A 47 -19.67 -6.77 3.67
C ARG A 47 -19.15 -6.59 5.09
N ASP A 48 -17.84 -6.47 5.22
CA ASP A 48 -17.22 -6.07 6.47
C ASP A 48 -17.05 -4.55 6.47
N LEU A 49 -17.95 -3.88 7.18
CA LEU A 49 -17.93 -2.41 7.26
C LEU A 49 -16.70 -1.90 8.01
N ASP A 50 -16.01 -2.75 8.77
CA ASP A 50 -14.77 -2.39 9.46
C ASP A 50 -13.55 -2.29 8.52
N LEU A 51 -13.71 -2.57 7.23
CA LEU A 51 -12.68 -2.35 6.19
C LEU A 51 -12.87 -1.03 5.43
N ILE A 52 -13.98 -0.34 5.63
CA ILE A 52 -14.37 0.86 4.90
C ILE A 52 -14.11 2.10 5.76
N ALA A 53 -13.76 3.21 5.13
CA ALA A 53 -13.64 4.48 5.82
C ALA A 53 -14.95 4.84 6.53
N LYS A 54 -14.86 5.35 7.76
CA LYS A 54 -16.03 5.60 8.62
C LYS A 54 -17.08 6.49 7.98
N THR A 55 -16.68 7.49 7.23
CA THR A 55 -17.58 8.40 6.51
C THR A 55 -18.19 7.80 5.24
N ASN A 56 -17.61 6.70 4.72
CA ASN A 56 -18.14 5.97 3.55
C ASN A 56 -19.09 4.83 3.95
N VAL A 57 -19.17 4.50 5.23
CA VAL A 57 -20.14 3.52 5.73
C VAL A 57 -21.56 4.04 5.48
N PRO A 58 -22.45 3.24 4.87
CA PRO A 58 -23.83 3.66 4.62
C PRO A 58 -24.54 4.17 5.87
N GLY A 59 -25.10 5.38 5.78
CA GLY A 59 -25.79 6.05 6.89
C GLY A 59 -24.89 6.90 7.79
N GLN A 60 -23.59 6.95 7.57
CA GLN A 60 -22.64 7.74 8.37
C GLN A 60 -22.07 8.97 7.63
N GLN A 61 -22.57 9.32 6.45
CA GLN A 61 -22.06 10.43 5.64
C GLN A 61 -22.09 11.79 6.35
N ASN A 62 -23.02 11.97 7.27
CA ASN A 62 -23.18 13.20 8.02
C ASN A 62 -22.65 13.12 9.46
N LEU A 63 -21.84 12.10 9.76
CA LEU A 63 -21.34 11.82 11.10
C LEU A 63 -20.62 13.02 11.73
N CYS A 64 -19.85 13.75 10.94
CA CYS A 64 -19.05 14.87 11.36
C CYS A 64 -19.61 16.24 10.93
N GLN A 65 -20.87 16.31 10.45
CA GLN A 65 -21.45 17.53 9.90
C GLN A 65 -21.63 18.65 10.94
N VAL A 66 -21.76 18.31 12.21
CA VAL A 66 -22.09 19.29 13.28
C VAL A 66 -20.84 20.03 13.76
N ASP A 67 -19.70 19.34 13.87
CA ASP A 67 -18.51 19.83 14.55
C ASP A 67 -17.21 19.26 13.95
N ASP A 68 -17.28 18.77 12.72
CA ASP A 68 -16.18 18.14 12.00
C ASP A 68 -15.53 16.95 12.74
N CYS A 69 -16.19 16.42 13.77
CA CYS A 69 -15.66 15.43 14.71
C CYS A 69 -14.36 15.89 15.41
N ILE A 70 -14.17 17.18 15.54
CA ILE A 70 -12.98 17.79 16.11
C ILE A 70 -13.37 18.63 17.32
N SER A 71 -12.59 18.55 18.38
CA SER A 71 -12.76 19.41 19.55
C SER A 71 -11.51 20.25 19.78
N PHE A 72 -11.69 21.56 19.76
CA PHE A 72 -10.65 22.52 20.17
C PHE A 72 -10.85 23.01 21.62
N SER A 73 -11.92 22.59 22.28
CA SER A 73 -12.27 22.97 23.65
C SER A 73 -11.91 21.92 24.69
N HIS A 74 -11.09 20.93 24.33
CA HIS A 74 -10.74 19.79 25.18
C HIS A 74 -11.93 18.85 25.52
N ASP A 75 -13.09 19.04 24.90
CA ASP A 75 -14.20 18.10 25.02
C ASP A 75 -13.95 16.88 24.10
N PRO A 76 -13.80 15.68 24.63
CA PRO A 76 -13.54 14.49 23.81
C PRO A 76 -14.76 14.00 23.01
N ALA A 77 -15.97 14.51 23.30
CA ALA A 77 -17.20 13.96 22.74
C ALA A 77 -17.26 14.00 21.20
N PRO A 78 -16.87 15.08 20.51
CA PRO A 78 -16.85 15.10 19.05
C PRO A 78 -15.92 14.02 18.46
N ASN A 79 -14.71 13.90 18.98
CA ASN A 79 -13.73 12.92 18.54
C ASN A 79 -14.20 11.49 18.83
N MET A 80 -14.76 11.24 20.02
CA MET A 80 -15.25 9.93 20.43
C MET A 80 -16.43 9.45 19.58
N ARG A 81 -17.21 10.34 19.00
CA ARG A 81 -18.25 9.98 18.03
C ARG A 81 -17.65 9.28 16.83
N LEU A 82 -16.54 9.78 16.30
CA LEU A 82 -15.83 9.17 15.19
C LEU A 82 -15.17 7.85 15.58
N VAL A 83 -14.54 7.79 16.75
CA VAL A 83 -13.91 6.57 17.29
C VAL A 83 -14.91 5.43 17.40
N ASN A 84 -16.11 5.72 17.94
CA ASN A 84 -17.15 4.73 18.18
C ASN A 84 -17.98 4.36 16.93
N ALA A 85 -17.84 5.11 15.84
CA ALA A 85 -18.55 4.82 14.60
C ALA A 85 -18.00 3.53 13.95
N LYS A 86 -18.86 2.84 13.20
CA LYS A 86 -18.44 1.70 12.37
C LYS A 86 -17.50 2.19 11.29
N GLY A 87 -16.57 1.33 10.89
CA GLY A 87 -15.60 1.60 9.85
C GLY A 87 -14.17 1.48 10.34
N ALA A 88 -13.25 1.36 9.39
CA ALA A 88 -11.85 1.10 9.66
C ALA A 88 -11.13 2.33 10.17
N TYR A 89 -11.23 3.41 9.45
CA TYR A 89 -10.56 4.65 9.78
C TYR A 89 -11.24 5.85 9.13
N PHE A 90 -10.79 7.00 9.55
CA PHE A 90 -11.38 8.23 9.08
C PHE A 90 -10.97 8.58 7.67
N GLY A 91 -9.75 8.24 7.31
CA GLY A 91 -9.23 8.50 5.97
C GLY A 91 -10.04 7.79 4.91
N ILE A 92 -10.47 8.54 3.98
CA ILE A 92 -11.32 8.15 2.87
C ILE A 92 -10.56 7.46 1.74
N ASN A 93 -9.28 7.23 1.92
CA ASN A 93 -8.45 6.45 1.03
C ASN A 93 -8.47 4.95 1.40
N GLY A 94 -9.47 4.55 2.18
CA GLY A 94 -9.70 3.16 2.54
C GLY A 94 -10.25 2.33 1.40
N ASP A 95 -10.61 1.10 1.73
CA ASP A 95 -11.11 0.16 0.75
C ASP A 95 -12.56 0.44 0.37
N ASN A 96 -12.79 0.98 -0.84
CA ASN A 96 -14.11 1.06 -1.46
C ASN A 96 -14.52 -0.25 -2.17
N GLY A 97 -13.59 -1.18 -2.36
CA GLY A 97 -13.86 -2.47 -2.99
C GLY A 97 -14.92 -3.26 -2.25
N ASP A 98 -14.94 -3.18 -0.91
CA ASP A 98 -15.94 -3.86 -0.10
C ASP A 98 -17.36 -3.32 -0.34
N LEU A 99 -17.53 -2.07 -0.77
CA LEU A 99 -18.82 -1.49 -1.18
C LEU A 99 -19.27 -1.96 -2.57
N ASN A 100 -18.34 -2.35 -3.43
CA ASN A 100 -18.62 -2.65 -4.83
C ASN A 100 -19.25 -4.02 -5.06
N TYR A 101 -19.11 -4.96 -4.12
CA TYR A 101 -19.56 -6.34 -4.29
C TYR A 101 -20.53 -6.77 -3.20
N ASP A 102 -21.71 -7.20 -3.60
CA ASP A 102 -22.72 -7.76 -2.69
C ASP A 102 -22.40 -9.23 -2.37
N ARG A 103 -22.97 -9.74 -1.29
CA ARG A 103 -22.94 -11.17 -1.00
C ARG A 103 -23.53 -11.96 -2.17
N TYR A 104 -22.87 -13.06 -2.54
CA TYR A 104 -23.17 -13.91 -3.70
C TYR A 104 -23.00 -13.24 -5.07
N ALA A 105 -22.44 -12.03 -5.13
CA ALA A 105 -22.04 -11.46 -6.40
C ALA A 105 -20.73 -12.09 -6.89
N LEU A 106 -20.58 -12.23 -8.20
CA LEU A 106 -19.30 -12.55 -8.80
C LEU A 106 -18.34 -11.38 -8.57
N VAL A 107 -17.17 -11.68 -8.02
CA VAL A 107 -16.09 -10.71 -7.82
C VAL A 107 -15.10 -10.73 -8.98
N SER A 108 -15.04 -11.86 -9.70
CA SER A 108 -14.18 -12.03 -10.88
C SER A 108 -14.67 -13.19 -11.73
N ALA A 109 -14.48 -13.12 -13.04
CA ALA A 109 -14.67 -14.22 -13.99
C ALA A 109 -13.62 -14.12 -15.10
N THR A 110 -12.44 -14.66 -14.85
CA THR A 110 -11.26 -14.43 -15.67
C THR A 110 -11.06 -15.54 -16.69
N SER A 111 -10.76 -15.15 -17.93
CA SER A 111 -10.15 -16.01 -18.95
C SER A 111 -8.69 -15.59 -19.11
N LEU A 112 -7.75 -16.52 -19.03
CA LEU A 112 -6.33 -16.28 -19.07
C LEU A 112 -5.66 -17.20 -20.08
N LEU A 113 -4.75 -16.65 -20.89
CA LEU A 113 -3.88 -17.38 -21.82
C LEU A 113 -2.42 -17.05 -21.48
N ASP A 114 -1.66 -18.09 -21.21
CA ASP A 114 -0.20 -18.04 -21.00
C ASP A 114 0.48 -18.79 -22.15
N SER A 115 1.36 -18.12 -22.88
CA SER A 115 2.07 -18.66 -24.03
C SER A 115 3.58 -18.54 -23.80
N ASP A 116 4.29 -19.66 -23.80
CA ASP A 116 5.73 -19.79 -23.55
C ASP A 116 6.42 -20.39 -24.78
N LEU A 117 7.17 -19.58 -25.51
CA LEU A 117 7.98 -19.97 -26.67
C LEU A 117 9.44 -20.09 -26.25
N LYS A 118 10.04 -21.26 -26.52
CA LYS A 118 11.46 -21.54 -26.35
C LYS A 118 12.05 -21.92 -27.68
N ILE A 119 13.17 -21.30 -28.04
CA ILE A 119 13.95 -21.60 -29.27
C ILE A 119 15.37 -21.88 -28.83
N GLY A 120 15.79 -23.16 -28.95
CA GLY A 120 17.14 -23.61 -28.69
C GLY A 120 17.92 -23.79 -30.00
N TYR A 121 19.16 -23.31 -30.07
CA TYR A 121 20.06 -23.52 -31.16
C TYR A 121 21.49 -23.65 -30.64
N GLY A 122 22.06 -24.87 -30.70
CA GLY A 122 23.33 -25.17 -30.06
C GLY A 122 23.33 -24.82 -28.58
N ASP A 123 24.25 -23.97 -28.16
CA ASP A 123 24.40 -23.52 -26.78
C ASP A 123 23.49 -22.32 -26.40
N PHE A 124 22.69 -21.83 -27.34
CA PHE A 124 21.82 -20.70 -27.15
C PHE A 124 20.36 -21.10 -26.89
N LEU A 125 19.68 -20.41 -25.98
CA LEU A 125 18.25 -20.51 -25.72
C LEU A 125 17.62 -19.11 -25.70
N LEU A 126 16.68 -18.87 -26.61
CA LEU A 126 15.78 -17.72 -26.55
C LEU A 126 14.45 -18.16 -25.93
N ARG A 127 14.00 -17.47 -24.89
CA ARG A 127 12.67 -17.67 -24.32
C ARG A 127 11.87 -16.40 -24.42
N VAL A 128 10.61 -16.53 -24.87
CA VAL A 128 9.62 -15.45 -24.89
C VAL A 128 8.32 -15.98 -24.33
N ARG A 129 7.86 -15.41 -23.22
CA ARG A 129 6.62 -15.79 -22.56
C ARG A 129 5.72 -14.57 -22.39
N GLY A 130 4.44 -14.70 -22.72
CA GLY A 130 3.44 -13.67 -22.57
C GLY A 130 2.17 -14.19 -21.94
N ILE A 131 1.47 -13.31 -21.22
CA ILE A 131 0.18 -13.60 -20.59
C ILE A 131 -0.84 -12.57 -21.07
N GLY A 132 -2.00 -13.07 -21.52
CA GLY A 132 -3.17 -12.25 -21.79
C GLY A 132 -4.34 -12.65 -20.90
N TYR A 133 -5.12 -11.69 -20.42
CA TYR A 133 -6.31 -11.98 -19.63
C TYR A 133 -7.45 -10.99 -19.88
N PHE A 134 -8.66 -11.49 -19.64
CA PHE A 134 -9.88 -10.71 -19.72
C PHE A 134 -10.89 -11.16 -18.67
N ASP A 135 -11.41 -10.21 -17.89
CA ASP A 135 -12.46 -10.39 -16.89
C ASP A 135 -13.68 -9.52 -17.25
N PRO A 136 -14.74 -10.08 -17.82
CA PRO A 136 -15.94 -9.33 -18.21
C PRO A 136 -16.71 -8.76 -17.00
N VAL A 137 -16.60 -9.38 -15.82
CA VAL A 137 -17.26 -8.89 -14.60
C VAL A 137 -16.64 -7.56 -14.19
N ASN A 138 -15.33 -7.52 -14.07
CA ASN A 138 -14.62 -6.32 -13.65
C ASN A 138 -14.53 -5.28 -14.76
N PHE A 139 -14.49 -5.70 -16.02
CA PHE A 139 -14.45 -4.78 -17.17
C PHE A 139 -15.70 -3.91 -17.28
N ARG A 140 -16.87 -4.45 -16.93
CA ARG A 140 -18.17 -3.76 -17.03
C ARG A 140 -18.63 -3.14 -15.71
N ARG A 141 -17.95 -3.41 -14.61
CA ARG A 141 -18.38 -2.94 -13.31
C ARG A 141 -18.09 -1.46 -13.14
N GLU A 142 -19.10 -0.74 -12.73
CA GLU A 142 -18.98 0.64 -12.26
C GLU A 142 -18.73 0.62 -10.75
N GLU A 143 -17.96 1.58 -10.25
CA GLU A 143 -17.78 1.74 -8.81
C GLU A 143 -19.05 2.25 -8.16
N ARG A 144 -19.37 1.68 -7.00
CA ARG A 144 -20.44 2.14 -6.15
C ARG A 144 -19.83 3.01 -5.05
N HIS A 145 -20.12 4.29 -5.12
CA HIS A 145 -19.77 5.21 -4.07
C HIS A 145 -20.99 5.48 -3.21
N ASN A 146 -20.77 5.86 -1.96
CA ASN A 146 -21.85 6.45 -1.17
C ASN A 146 -22.33 7.72 -1.84
N ASN A 147 -23.64 7.96 -1.79
CA ASN A 147 -24.25 9.20 -2.28
C ASN A 147 -23.74 10.37 -1.42
N THR A 148 -22.65 10.95 -1.82
CA THR A 148 -22.12 12.18 -1.24
C THR A 148 -22.46 13.36 -2.14
N LEU A 149 -22.39 14.57 -1.59
CA LEU A 149 -22.64 15.79 -2.38
C LEU A 149 -21.67 15.93 -3.57
N TYR A 150 -20.53 15.28 -3.48
CA TYR A 150 -19.39 15.48 -4.38
C TYR A 150 -19.15 14.31 -5.31
N GLN A 151 -19.68 13.14 -4.98
CA GLN A 151 -19.48 11.92 -5.73
C GLN A 151 -20.82 11.31 -6.14
N GLY A 152 -21.01 11.07 -7.42
CA GLY A 152 -22.17 10.35 -7.92
C GLY A 152 -22.15 8.90 -7.44
N SER A 153 -23.32 8.24 -7.44
CA SER A 153 -23.48 6.86 -7.00
C SER A 153 -22.70 5.83 -7.83
N ARG A 154 -22.15 6.22 -8.96
CA ARG A 154 -21.39 5.35 -9.88
C ARG A 154 -20.37 6.16 -10.66
N SER A 155 -19.18 5.62 -10.80
CA SER A 155 -18.15 6.14 -11.70
C SER A 155 -17.53 5.02 -12.52
N GLN A 156 -17.07 5.34 -13.72
CA GLN A 156 -16.32 4.40 -14.54
C GLN A 156 -14.88 4.31 -14.01
N ARG A 157 -14.35 3.10 -14.02
CA ARG A 157 -12.96 2.84 -13.67
C ARG A 157 -12.02 3.42 -14.72
N ASN A 158 -10.88 3.90 -14.28
CA ASN A 158 -9.88 4.41 -15.18
C ASN A 158 -9.16 3.28 -15.96
N ALA A 159 -8.51 3.63 -17.06
CA ALA A 159 -7.84 2.66 -17.93
C ALA A 159 -6.69 1.91 -17.21
N HIS A 160 -6.03 2.55 -16.25
CA HIS A 160 -4.94 1.95 -15.48
C HIS A 160 -5.48 0.86 -14.56
N GLU A 161 -6.51 1.14 -13.78
CA GLU A 161 -7.19 0.15 -12.93
C GLU A 161 -7.69 -1.05 -13.75
N LEU A 162 -8.36 -0.79 -14.88
CA LEU A 162 -8.81 -1.86 -15.79
C LEU A 162 -7.64 -2.69 -16.32
N GLY A 163 -6.48 -2.08 -16.53
CA GLY A 163 -5.24 -2.76 -16.92
C GLY A 163 -4.64 -3.64 -15.84
N ILE A 164 -4.98 -3.43 -14.56
CA ILE A 164 -4.47 -4.25 -13.45
C ILE A 164 -5.27 -5.55 -13.32
N PHE A 165 -6.59 -5.50 -13.41
CA PHE A 165 -7.43 -6.64 -13.01
C PHE A 165 -8.56 -7.03 -13.97
N ALA A 166 -8.84 -6.23 -15.01
CA ALA A 166 -9.93 -6.53 -15.95
C ALA A 166 -9.45 -7.02 -17.31
N ARG A 167 -8.44 -6.39 -17.90
CA ARG A 167 -7.89 -6.82 -19.19
C ARG A 167 -6.47 -6.31 -19.40
N ASN A 168 -5.57 -7.17 -19.79
CA ASN A 168 -4.22 -6.77 -20.22
C ASN A 168 -3.54 -7.88 -21.03
N GLY A 169 -2.50 -7.48 -21.75
CA GLY A 169 -1.49 -8.35 -22.31
C GLY A 169 -0.13 -7.96 -21.75
N ARG A 170 0.60 -8.90 -21.14
CA ARG A 170 1.89 -8.65 -20.49
C ARG A 170 2.96 -9.56 -21.06
N LEU A 171 4.10 -8.99 -21.43
CA LEU A 171 5.31 -9.74 -21.68
C LEU A 171 5.90 -10.16 -20.33
N MET A 172 5.97 -11.46 -20.10
CA MET A 172 6.59 -12.05 -18.92
C MET A 172 8.09 -12.22 -19.18
N ASP A 173 8.54 -13.37 -19.61
CA ASP A 173 9.95 -13.60 -19.89
C ASP A 173 10.30 -13.22 -21.34
N ALA A 174 11.45 -12.58 -21.55
CA ALA A 174 12.05 -12.33 -22.85
C ALA A 174 13.56 -12.21 -22.68
N TYR A 175 14.28 -13.33 -22.75
CA TYR A 175 15.72 -13.36 -22.53
C TYR A 175 16.44 -14.33 -23.44
N LEU A 176 17.73 -14.04 -23.67
CA LEU A 176 18.67 -14.92 -24.33
C LEU A 176 19.59 -15.54 -23.28
N GLN A 177 19.77 -16.86 -23.34
CA GLN A 177 20.70 -17.61 -22.51
C GLN A 177 21.80 -18.21 -23.41
N TYR A 178 23.02 -18.17 -22.91
CA TYR A 178 24.19 -18.81 -23.53
C TYR A 178 24.86 -19.71 -22.50
N ASN A 179 24.99 -21.01 -22.86
CA ASN A 179 25.66 -22.00 -22.04
C ASN A 179 27.11 -22.15 -22.57
N PHE A 180 28.08 -22.13 -21.70
CA PHE A 180 29.49 -22.26 -22.06
C PHE A 180 30.28 -22.90 -20.92
N SER A 181 31.53 -23.26 -21.19
CA SER A 181 32.42 -23.81 -20.17
C SER A 181 33.66 -22.96 -20.02
N VAL A 182 34.10 -22.76 -18.78
CA VAL A 182 35.37 -22.10 -18.46
C VAL A 182 36.19 -23.03 -17.57
N ALA A 183 37.38 -23.40 -18.01
CA ALA A 183 38.24 -24.34 -17.31
C ALA A 183 37.53 -25.66 -16.94
N ASP A 184 36.82 -26.25 -17.89
CA ASP A 184 36.03 -27.48 -17.77
C ASP A 184 34.87 -27.40 -16.76
N ARG A 185 34.45 -26.19 -16.39
CA ARG A 185 33.30 -25.95 -15.52
C ARG A 185 32.17 -25.23 -16.26
N ASN A 186 30.94 -25.60 -15.91
CA ASN A 186 29.78 -25.04 -16.58
C ASN A 186 29.56 -23.57 -16.15
N ALA A 187 29.20 -22.77 -17.14
CA ALA A 187 28.78 -21.40 -16.94
C ALA A 187 27.58 -21.08 -17.83
N VAL A 188 26.68 -20.26 -17.32
CA VAL A 188 25.45 -19.82 -18.00
C VAL A 188 25.31 -18.33 -17.87
N LEU A 189 25.20 -17.63 -18.99
CA LEU A 189 24.89 -16.21 -19.03
C LEU A 189 23.48 -16.03 -19.58
N SER A 190 22.60 -15.38 -18.84
CA SER A 190 21.27 -14.99 -19.34
C SER A 190 21.10 -13.49 -19.27
N VAL A 191 20.54 -12.90 -20.33
CA VAL A 191 20.34 -11.45 -20.43
C VAL A 191 18.97 -11.17 -21.02
N GLY A 192 18.21 -10.33 -20.36
CA GLY A 192 16.87 -9.92 -20.77
C GLY A 192 15.89 -9.83 -19.62
N GLN A 193 14.61 -9.74 -19.95
CA GLN A 193 13.54 -9.73 -18.97
C GLN A 193 13.28 -11.16 -18.49
N GLN A 194 13.54 -11.44 -17.21
CA GLN A 194 13.45 -12.78 -16.65
C GLN A 194 13.13 -12.77 -15.16
N SER A 195 12.62 -13.90 -14.67
CA SER A 195 12.38 -14.15 -13.25
C SER A 195 13.53 -14.95 -12.66
N VAL A 196 14.13 -14.44 -11.60
CA VAL A 196 15.20 -15.09 -10.83
C VAL A 196 14.73 -15.22 -9.38
N ARG A 197 14.71 -16.44 -8.87
CA ARG A 197 14.32 -16.70 -7.49
C ARG A 197 15.55 -17.00 -6.65
N TRP A 198 15.78 -16.18 -5.63
CA TRP A 198 16.72 -16.43 -4.56
C TRP A 198 15.97 -16.70 -3.26
N GLY A 199 16.55 -17.55 -2.40
CA GLY A 199 15.96 -17.92 -1.12
C GLY A 199 14.97 -19.08 -1.18
N GLU A 200 14.52 -19.50 -0.03
CA GLU A 200 13.73 -20.71 0.22
C GLU A 200 12.32 -20.43 0.72
N SER A 201 11.98 -19.19 1.07
CA SER A 201 10.65 -18.79 1.49
C SER A 201 9.62 -19.09 0.41
N THR A 202 8.47 -19.62 0.80
CA THR A 202 7.42 -20.07 -0.13
C THR A 202 6.13 -19.28 0.03
N LEU A 203 5.69 -19.01 1.25
CA LEU A 203 4.41 -18.37 1.58
C LEU A 203 4.60 -16.98 2.20
N ILE A 204 5.72 -16.73 2.89
CA ILE A 204 6.07 -15.46 3.51
C ILE A 204 7.03 -14.72 2.60
N ALA A 205 6.48 -14.04 1.59
CA ALA A 205 7.29 -13.40 0.54
C ALA A 205 7.86 -12.04 0.93
N ILE A 206 7.20 -11.30 1.84
CA ILE A 206 7.63 -9.95 2.22
C ILE A 206 8.86 -10.05 3.13
N ASN A 207 9.89 -9.27 2.81
CA ASN A 207 11.20 -9.26 3.48
C ASN A 207 11.97 -10.59 3.44
N SER A 208 11.57 -11.53 2.58
CA SER A 208 12.34 -12.75 2.26
C SER A 208 13.58 -12.43 1.45
N LEU A 209 14.38 -13.45 1.10
CA LEU A 209 15.50 -13.29 0.17
C LEU A 209 15.05 -13.08 -1.28
N ASN A 210 13.79 -13.34 -1.60
CA ASN A 210 13.23 -13.24 -2.96
C ASN A 210 12.79 -11.81 -3.31
N GLU A 211 13.73 -10.87 -3.34
CA GLU A 211 13.47 -9.43 -3.61
C GLU A 211 13.76 -9.02 -5.07
N ILE A 212 14.27 -9.92 -5.91
CA ILE A 212 14.66 -9.57 -7.29
C ILE A 212 13.43 -9.21 -8.11
N ASN A 213 12.40 -10.05 -8.04
CA ASN A 213 11.19 -9.92 -8.83
C ASN A 213 10.02 -9.42 -7.99
N PRO A 214 9.42 -8.27 -8.32
CA PRO A 214 8.31 -7.73 -7.55
C PRO A 214 7.06 -8.59 -7.70
N PRO A 215 6.29 -8.80 -6.61
CA PRO A 215 5.03 -9.51 -6.67
C PRO A 215 3.92 -8.69 -7.34
N ASN A 216 2.93 -9.40 -7.88
CA ASN A 216 1.69 -8.85 -8.41
C ASN A 216 0.51 -9.46 -7.64
N SER A 217 -0.05 -8.70 -6.70
CA SER A 217 -1.16 -9.17 -5.86
C SER A 217 -2.42 -9.44 -6.67
N ALA A 218 -2.67 -8.70 -7.74
CA ALA A 218 -3.82 -8.92 -8.60
C ALA A 218 -3.80 -10.32 -9.25
N PHE A 219 -2.61 -10.84 -9.61
CA PHE A 219 -2.46 -12.22 -10.09
C PHE A 219 -2.61 -13.26 -8.97
N LEU A 220 -2.18 -12.94 -7.75
CA LEU A 220 -2.40 -13.82 -6.60
C LEU A 220 -3.90 -14.10 -6.37
N HIS A 221 -4.72 -13.08 -6.58
CA HIS A 221 -6.16 -13.13 -6.34
C HIS A 221 -6.99 -13.46 -7.60
N MET A 222 -6.35 -13.53 -8.77
CA MET A 222 -7.02 -13.76 -10.05
C MET A 222 -7.38 -15.25 -10.21
N PRO A 223 -8.66 -15.60 -10.36
CA PRO A 223 -9.05 -16.99 -10.57
C PRO A 223 -8.42 -17.57 -11.85
N GLY A 224 -7.81 -18.73 -11.72
CA GLY A 224 -7.13 -19.40 -12.84
C GLY A 224 -5.66 -19.01 -13.02
N ALA A 225 -5.13 -18.04 -12.29
CA ALA A 225 -3.73 -17.70 -12.30
C ALA A 225 -2.87 -18.75 -11.56
N GLN A 226 -1.63 -18.92 -11.99
CA GLN A 226 -0.66 -19.83 -11.39
C GLN A 226 0.36 -19.07 -10.54
N ILE A 227 0.93 -19.74 -9.53
CA ILE A 227 1.92 -19.16 -8.62
C ILE A 227 3.13 -18.56 -9.35
N ASN A 228 3.58 -19.22 -10.42
CA ASN A 228 4.71 -18.73 -11.22
C ASN A 228 4.42 -17.44 -12.02
N GLN A 229 3.17 -16.99 -12.05
CA GLN A 229 2.73 -15.77 -12.72
C GLN A 229 2.67 -14.57 -11.78
N ILE A 230 2.78 -14.80 -10.46
CA ILE A 230 2.71 -13.77 -9.43
C ILE A 230 3.92 -12.85 -9.49
N PHE A 231 5.13 -13.41 -9.70
CA PHE A 231 6.36 -12.61 -9.73
C PHE A 231 6.60 -12.02 -11.10
N GLN A 232 6.79 -10.71 -11.15
CA GLN A 232 6.97 -9.97 -12.39
C GLN A 232 8.44 -10.06 -12.84
N PRO A 233 8.72 -10.55 -14.05
CA PRO A 233 10.09 -10.54 -14.57
C PRO A 233 10.61 -9.11 -14.74
N VAL A 234 11.91 -8.93 -14.47
CA VAL A 234 12.61 -7.65 -14.61
C VAL A 234 13.79 -7.78 -15.58
N PRO A 235 14.17 -6.70 -16.29
CA PRO A 235 15.34 -6.69 -17.14
C PRO A 235 16.62 -6.83 -16.31
N LEU A 236 17.39 -7.90 -16.53
CA LEU A 236 18.63 -8.18 -15.80
C LEU A 236 19.60 -9.05 -16.62
N GLY A 237 20.86 -9.05 -16.21
CA GLY A 237 21.86 -10.03 -16.59
C GLY A 237 22.18 -10.91 -15.38
N LEU A 238 22.23 -12.22 -15.60
CA LEU A 238 22.60 -13.23 -14.61
C LEU A 238 23.71 -14.10 -15.20
N LEU A 239 24.83 -14.16 -14.48
CA LEU A 239 25.91 -15.08 -14.74
C LEU A 239 25.97 -16.13 -13.62
N SER A 240 25.67 -17.36 -13.93
CA SER A 240 25.77 -18.51 -13.01
C SER A 240 26.95 -19.40 -13.45
N PHE A 241 27.79 -19.81 -12.51
CA PHE A 241 28.94 -20.66 -12.82
C PHE A 241 29.37 -21.55 -11.67
N ASP A 242 29.94 -22.70 -12.00
CA ASP A 242 30.51 -23.62 -11.03
C ASP A 242 31.95 -23.20 -10.67
N ILE A 243 32.21 -23.01 -9.37
CA ILE A 243 33.54 -22.66 -8.84
C ILE A 243 34.33 -23.93 -8.56
N ALA A 244 33.71 -24.89 -7.90
CA ALA A 244 34.26 -26.17 -7.49
C ALA A 244 33.14 -27.22 -7.42
N ASP A 245 33.47 -28.47 -7.16
CA ASP A 245 32.49 -29.52 -6.98
C ASP A 245 31.58 -29.21 -5.79
N GLY A 246 30.28 -29.09 -6.07
CA GLY A 246 29.29 -28.68 -5.09
C GLY A 246 29.32 -27.19 -4.72
N LEU A 247 30.16 -26.36 -5.31
CA LEU A 247 30.25 -24.93 -5.06
C LEU A 247 29.94 -24.12 -6.32
N SER A 248 28.90 -23.32 -6.31
CA SER A 248 28.47 -22.46 -7.41
C SER A 248 28.37 -21.00 -7.00
N ALA A 249 28.35 -20.09 -7.97
CA ALA A 249 28.07 -18.69 -7.76
C ALA A 249 27.16 -18.13 -8.84
N ASP A 250 26.31 -17.18 -8.41
CA ASP A 250 25.52 -16.31 -9.28
C ASP A 250 25.96 -14.86 -9.11
N LEU A 251 26.11 -14.15 -10.22
CA LEU A 251 26.31 -12.70 -10.25
C LEU A 251 25.16 -12.07 -11.03
N LEU A 252 24.52 -11.08 -10.44
CA LEU A 252 23.33 -10.45 -10.99
C LEU A 252 23.50 -8.95 -11.09
N TYR A 253 23.08 -8.37 -12.21
CA TYR A 253 22.89 -6.93 -12.38
C TYR A 253 21.55 -6.64 -13.03
N GLN A 254 20.71 -5.79 -12.38
CA GLN A 254 19.45 -5.33 -12.94
C GLN A 254 19.64 -3.99 -13.64
N PHE A 255 19.17 -3.89 -14.88
CA PHE A 255 19.14 -2.67 -15.66
C PHE A 255 17.71 -2.15 -15.92
N GLY A 256 16.72 -2.73 -15.24
CA GLY A 256 15.34 -2.27 -15.20
C GLY A 256 14.71 -2.50 -13.84
N TRP A 257 13.91 -1.55 -13.41
CA TRP A 257 13.14 -1.61 -12.17
C TRP A 257 11.64 -1.72 -12.47
N LYS A 258 10.90 -2.43 -11.60
CA LYS A 258 9.43 -2.47 -11.59
C LYS A 258 8.94 -2.46 -10.14
N PRO A 259 7.81 -1.80 -9.85
CA PRO A 259 7.19 -1.87 -8.53
C PRO A 259 6.45 -3.20 -8.32
N ALA A 260 6.17 -3.54 -7.07
CA ALA A 260 5.12 -4.47 -6.72
C ALA A 260 3.78 -3.91 -7.20
N GLN A 261 2.94 -4.77 -7.78
CA GLN A 261 1.62 -4.37 -8.25
C GLN A 261 0.58 -4.75 -7.20
N PRO A 262 0.02 -3.81 -6.44
CA PRO A 262 -1.10 -4.08 -5.55
C PRO A 262 -2.38 -4.36 -6.34
N ASP A 263 -3.41 -4.83 -5.65
CA ASP A 263 -4.74 -4.95 -6.22
C ASP A 263 -5.26 -3.58 -6.64
N ALA A 264 -6.07 -3.54 -7.70
CA ALA A 264 -6.61 -2.29 -8.20
C ALA A 264 -7.55 -1.65 -7.17
N ALA A 265 -7.48 -0.34 -7.02
CA ALA A 265 -8.41 0.43 -6.20
C ALA A 265 -9.86 0.07 -6.55
N GLY A 266 -10.71 -0.11 -5.54
CA GLY A 266 -12.09 -0.51 -5.70
C GLY A 266 -12.33 -1.95 -6.17
N SER A 267 -11.29 -2.78 -6.34
CA SER A 267 -11.44 -4.23 -6.55
C SER A 267 -11.74 -4.94 -5.23
N PHE A 268 -12.23 -6.19 -5.31
CA PHE A 268 -12.64 -6.94 -4.12
C PHE A 268 -11.53 -7.15 -3.08
N PHE A 269 -10.29 -7.28 -3.53
CA PHE A 269 -9.12 -7.52 -2.68
C PHE A 269 -8.30 -6.25 -2.42
N SER A 270 -8.74 -5.08 -2.90
CA SER A 270 -8.04 -3.83 -2.61
C SER A 270 -8.13 -3.50 -1.13
N THR A 271 -7.07 -2.88 -0.61
CA THR A 271 -6.99 -2.39 0.77
C THR A 271 -6.75 -0.89 0.83
N SER A 272 -6.57 -0.24 -0.33
CA SER A 272 -6.28 1.19 -0.44
C SER A 272 -6.68 1.72 -1.80
N ASP A 273 -7.35 2.85 -1.81
CA ASP A 273 -7.69 3.56 -3.04
C ASP A 273 -6.52 4.39 -3.60
N ILE A 274 -5.37 4.43 -2.92
CA ILE A 274 -4.19 5.19 -3.36
C ILE A 274 -3.25 4.31 -4.19
N ALA A 275 -2.87 3.15 -3.65
CA ALA A 275 -1.76 2.36 -4.20
C ALA A 275 -2.13 1.55 -5.45
N GLY A 276 -3.38 1.20 -5.63
CA GLY A 276 -3.88 0.33 -6.71
C GLY A 276 -4.27 1.07 -8.01
N GLY A 277 -3.60 2.15 -8.35
CA GLY A 277 -3.93 2.95 -9.56
C GLY A 277 -4.85 4.13 -9.28
N GLY A 278 -5.10 4.45 -8.02
CA GLY A 278 -5.84 5.63 -7.59
C GLY A 278 -5.20 6.92 -8.08
N GLN A 279 -6.02 7.92 -8.33
CA GLN A 279 -5.58 9.21 -8.89
C GLN A 279 -5.58 10.33 -7.85
N TYR A 280 -6.25 10.12 -6.73
CA TYR A 280 -6.47 11.14 -5.71
C TYR A 280 -6.19 10.58 -4.32
N ALA A 281 -5.57 11.41 -3.49
CA ALA A 281 -5.52 11.24 -2.05
C ALA A 281 -6.44 12.27 -1.42
N MET A 282 -7.33 11.81 -0.56
CA MET A 282 -8.19 12.71 0.20
C MET A 282 -7.44 13.19 1.44
N ILE A 283 -7.43 14.49 1.62
CA ILE A 283 -6.93 15.14 2.84
C ILE A 283 -8.14 15.70 3.54
N SER A 284 -8.90 14.84 4.18
CA SER A 284 -10.06 15.27 4.96
C SER A 284 -9.60 15.72 6.34
N LEU A 285 -10.01 16.90 6.73
CA LEU A 285 -9.82 17.43 8.08
C LEU A 285 -11.01 17.14 9.00
N GLY A 286 -11.85 16.18 8.63
CA GLY A 286 -12.91 15.71 9.51
C GLY A 286 -14.33 15.74 8.93
N ALA A 287 -14.67 16.71 8.13
CA ALA A 287 -16.08 16.99 7.83
C ALA A 287 -16.57 16.42 6.49
N PHE A 288 -15.70 16.00 5.60
CA PHE A 288 -16.09 15.81 4.21
C PHE A 288 -15.84 14.39 3.72
N PRO A 289 -16.85 13.77 3.12
CA PRO A 289 -16.68 12.51 2.39
C PRO A 289 -15.81 12.71 1.14
N GLU A 290 -15.47 11.64 0.48
CA GLU A 290 -14.66 11.67 -0.73
C GLU A 290 -15.07 12.73 -1.76
N ASP A 291 -14.07 13.46 -2.24
CA ASP A 291 -14.22 14.37 -3.37
C ASP A 291 -13.09 14.18 -4.40
N PRO A 292 -13.02 13.01 -5.05
CA PRO A 292 -11.94 12.69 -5.98
C PRO A 292 -11.90 13.62 -7.19
N TYR A 293 -12.98 14.33 -7.47
CA TYR A 293 -13.07 15.25 -8.60
C TYR A 293 -12.91 16.72 -8.20
N GLN A 294 -12.56 16.99 -6.94
CA GLN A 294 -12.38 18.35 -6.42
C GLN A 294 -13.60 19.26 -6.66
N ARG A 295 -14.80 18.72 -6.44
CA ARG A 295 -16.07 19.45 -6.64
C ARG A 295 -16.48 20.27 -5.42
N ALA A 296 -15.92 19.96 -4.27
CA ALA A 296 -16.12 20.72 -3.02
C ALA A 296 -15.28 22.00 -3.05
N THR A 297 -15.48 22.82 -4.02
CA THR A 297 -14.79 24.10 -4.19
C THR A 297 -15.67 25.27 -3.84
N PRO A 298 -15.12 26.23 -3.15
CA PRO A 298 -14.54 26.15 -1.83
C PRO A 298 -15.59 25.63 -0.84
N ALA A 299 -15.19 24.94 0.20
CA ALA A 299 -16.13 24.60 1.26
C ALA A 299 -16.87 25.88 1.67
N LYS A 300 -18.15 25.94 1.40
CA LYS A 300 -18.94 27.09 1.84
C LYS A 300 -18.99 27.00 3.36
N PRO A 301 -18.48 27.98 4.11
CA PRO A 301 -18.65 27.97 5.54
C PRO A 301 -20.14 27.92 5.81
N SER A 302 -20.55 26.92 6.55
CA SER A 302 -21.88 26.83 7.04
C SER A 302 -21.94 27.68 8.30
N LEU A 303 -22.51 28.89 8.23
CA LEU A 303 -22.89 29.64 9.40
C LEU A 303 -23.92 28.90 10.29
N ALA A 304 -24.44 27.76 9.81
CA ALA A 304 -25.29 26.87 10.59
C ALA A 304 -24.52 26.10 11.68
N SER A 305 -23.18 26.06 11.62
CA SER A 305 -22.35 25.51 12.68
C SER A 305 -21.26 26.52 13.08
N PRO A 306 -21.56 27.49 13.90
CA PRO A 306 -20.62 28.52 14.34
C PRO A 306 -19.48 27.96 15.22
N THR A 307 -19.54 26.70 15.58
CA THR A 307 -18.54 25.98 16.35
C THR A 307 -17.51 25.25 15.46
N SER A 308 -17.76 25.13 14.17
CA SER A 308 -16.82 24.53 13.23
C SER A 308 -15.81 25.58 12.76
N ILE A 309 -14.58 25.48 13.23
CA ILE A 309 -13.48 26.35 12.77
C ILE A 309 -13.18 26.09 11.30
N LEU A 310 -13.33 24.85 10.82
CA LEU A 310 -13.23 24.52 9.40
C LEU A 310 -14.37 25.13 8.58
N GLY A 311 -15.52 25.38 9.18
CA GLY A 311 -16.59 26.17 8.57
C GLY A 311 -16.25 27.66 8.44
N LEU A 312 -15.32 28.17 9.22
CA LEU A 312 -14.83 29.55 9.17
C LEU A 312 -13.61 29.69 8.24
N ILE A 313 -12.82 28.62 8.07
CA ILE A 313 -11.67 28.59 7.18
C ILE A 313 -12.09 27.92 5.88
N SER A 314 -12.07 28.66 4.80
CA SER A 314 -12.26 28.11 3.49
C SER A 314 -10.98 27.39 3.06
N SER A 315 -11.10 26.15 2.59
CA SER A 315 -10.02 25.44 1.92
C SER A 315 -10.26 25.44 0.41
N THR A 316 -9.20 25.28 -0.37
CA THR A 316 -9.30 25.18 -1.83
C THR A 316 -9.97 23.87 -2.24
N SER A 317 -9.64 22.78 -1.56
CA SER A 317 -10.27 21.47 -1.73
C SER A 317 -9.84 20.53 -0.61
N PHE A 318 -10.48 19.36 -0.53
CA PHE A 318 -10.12 18.29 0.39
C PHE A 318 -9.44 17.10 -0.32
N SER A 319 -9.19 17.20 -1.61
CA SER A 319 -8.49 16.17 -2.37
C SER A 319 -7.31 16.72 -3.13
N THR A 320 -6.23 15.95 -3.19
CA THR A 320 -5.08 16.25 -4.02
C THR A 320 -4.82 15.13 -5.01
N ARG A 321 -4.26 15.47 -6.18
CA ARG A 321 -3.85 14.46 -7.14
C ARG A 321 -2.60 13.75 -6.65
N ILE A 322 -2.58 12.43 -6.82
CA ILE A 322 -1.36 11.64 -6.66
C ILE A 322 -0.46 11.95 -7.87
N LEU A 323 0.77 12.34 -7.58
CA LEU A 323 1.74 12.63 -8.64
C LEU A 323 2.07 11.33 -9.41
N PRO A 324 2.35 11.46 -10.73
CA PRO A 324 2.78 10.31 -11.53
C PRO A 324 3.99 9.57 -10.94
N GLU A 325 4.09 8.29 -11.19
CA GLU A 325 5.14 7.39 -10.68
C GLU A 325 6.56 7.94 -10.84
N LYS A 326 6.85 8.67 -11.92
CA LYS A 326 8.17 9.29 -12.18
C LYS A 326 8.70 10.19 -11.05
N TYR A 327 7.83 10.66 -10.15
CA TYR A 327 8.24 11.51 -9.02
C TYR A 327 8.81 10.71 -7.85
N GLY A 328 8.48 9.43 -7.74
CA GLY A 328 8.95 8.56 -6.68
C GLY A 328 9.66 7.29 -7.18
N ALA A 329 9.63 7.02 -8.48
CA ALA A 329 10.31 5.88 -9.06
C ALA A 329 11.84 6.03 -8.92
N PRO A 330 12.55 4.97 -8.55
CA PRO A 330 14.00 4.98 -8.46
C PRO A 330 14.65 4.91 -9.84
N SER A 331 15.96 5.01 -9.87
CA SER A 331 16.75 4.74 -11.08
C SER A 331 16.60 3.28 -11.53
N ASN A 332 16.74 3.05 -12.83
CA ASN A 332 16.74 1.67 -13.35
C ASN A 332 18.04 0.89 -13.01
N GLY A 333 19.15 1.59 -12.83
CA GLY A 333 20.45 1.01 -12.52
C GLY A 333 20.75 0.97 -11.02
N GLY A 334 21.94 0.48 -10.67
CA GLY A 334 22.41 0.44 -9.28
C GLY A 334 21.92 -0.76 -8.47
N GLN A 335 21.24 -1.72 -9.10
CA GLN A 335 20.75 -2.93 -8.45
C GLN A 335 21.62 -4.13 -8.88
N TYR A 336 22.27 -4.77 -7.92
CA TYR A 336 23.19 -5.88 -8.19
C TYR A 336 23.28 -6.81 -6.99
N GLY A 337 23.68 -8.04 -7.24
CA GLY A 337 23.82 -9.02 -6.17
C GLY A 337 24.74 -10.19 -6.55
N ALA A 338 25.04 -10.95 -5.53
CA ALA A 338 25.80 -12.20 -5.64
C ALA A 338 25.19 -13.28 -4.73
N LYS A 339 25.18 -14.51 -5.21
CA LYS A 339 24.86 -15.72 -4.45
C LYS A 339 26.04 -16.67 -4.51
N ILE A 340 26.34 -17.31 -3.39
CA ILE A 340 27.24 -18.49 -3.34
C ILE A 340 26.39 -19.63 -2.83
N GLY A 341 26.32 -20.71 -3.61
CA GLY A 341 25.64 -21.96 -3.27
C GLY A 341 26.64 -23.06 -2.98
N TYR A 342 26.44 -23.78 -1.88
CA TYR A 342 27.25 -24.95 -1.52
C TYR A 342 26.37 -26.15 -1.25
N ASN A 343 26.59 -27.23 -2.01
CA ASN A 343 25.90 -28.50 -1.80
C ASN A 343 26.75 -29.42 -0.90
N ALA A 344 26.36 -29.55 0.35
CA ALA A 344 26.99 -30.37 1.37
C ALA A 344 26.45 -31.81 1.28
N ASN A 345 26.96 -32.62 0.34
CA ASN A 345 26.55 -34.03 0.12
C ASN A 345 26.69 -34.91 1.37
N TRP A 346 27.59 -34.55 2.29
CA TRP A 346 27.84 -35.25 3.54
C TRP A 346 26.81 -35.03 4.62
N LEU A 347 25.92 -34.01 4.46
CA LEU A 347 24.91 -33.63 5.46
C LEU A 347 23.52 -34.06 4.96
N ASN A 348 22.84 -34.94 5.70
CA ASN A 348 21.48 -35.45 5.45
C ASN A 348 21.26 -36.01 4.02
N GLY A 349 22.30 -36.55 3.39
CA GLY A 349 22.21 -37.04 2.02
C GLY A 349 22.19 -35.96 0.94
N GLY A 350 22.53 -34.75 1.32
CA GLY A 350 22.56 -33.54 0.51
C GLY A 350 21.83 -32.38 1.17
N THR A 351 22.56 -31.34 1.55
CA THR A 351 22.01 -30.08 2.06
C THR A 351 22.55 -28.94 1.23
N GLU A 352 21.69 -28.17 0.63
CA GLU A 352 22.06 -26.94 -0.07
C GLU A 352 22.15 -25.79 0.94
N LEU A 353 23.27 -25.06 0.93
CA LEU A 353 23.50 -23.85 1.70
C LEU A 353 23.66 -22.68 0.76
N GLY A 354 22.99 -21.56 1.04
CA GLY A 354 23.05 -20.35 0.24
C GLY A 354 23.56 -19.16 1.07
N PHE A 355 24.43 -18.33 0.46
CA PHE A 355 24.90 -17.06 0.98
C PHE A 355 24.57 -15.99 -0.04
N TYR A 356 23.94 -14.88 0.38
CA TYR A 356 23.39 -13.87 -0.51
C TYR A 356 23.80 -12.48 -0.13
N TYR A 357 24.06 -11.67 -1.12
CA TYR A 357 24.13 -10.22 -1.01
C TYR A 357 23.33 -9.59 -2.15
N LEU A 358 22.50 -8.62 -1.84
CA LEU A 358 21.73 -7.87 -2.83
C LEU A 358 21.70 -6.38 -2.45
N ASN A 359 21.99 -5.50 -3.41
CA ASN A 359 21.63 -4.09 -3.37
C ASN A 359 20.46 -3.87 -4.33
N TYR A 360 19.34 -3.40 -3.81
CA TYR A 360 18.13 -3.24 -4.60
C TYR A 360 17.37 -1.96 -4.23
N HIS A 361 16.44 -1.56 -5.10
CA HIS A 361 15.50 -0.48 -4.84
C HIS A 361 14.19 -1.05 -4.37
N SER A 362 13.49 -0.35 -3.49
CA SER A 362 12.22 -0.81 -2.95
C SER A 362 11.24 -1.19 -4.07
N ARG A 363 10.56 -2.31 -3.90
CA ARG A 363 9.43 -2.72 -4.74
C ARG A 363 8.11 -2.23 -4.17
N LEU A 364 8.07 -1.98 -2.86
CA LEU A 364 6.90 -1.48 -2.17
C LEU A 364 6.92 0.05 -2.15
N PRO A 365 5.76 0.69 -2.40
CA PRO A 365 5.63 2.13 -2.33
C PRO A 365 5.54 2.62 -0.88
N TYR A 366 6.02 3.83 -0.66
CA TYR A 366 5.85 4.60 0.57
C TYR A 366 5.14 5.91 0.23
N ALA A 367 4.11 6.26 1.02
CA ALA A 367 3.40 7.50 0.84
C ALA A 367 4.24 8.67 1.34
N SER A 368 4.83 9.42 0.43
CA SER A 368 5.58 10.65 0.68
C SER A 368 4.84 11.84 0.08
N LEU A 369 5.16 13.05 0.50
CA LEU A 369 4.50 14.24 -0.02
C LEU A 369 5.43 15.45 -0.10
N TYR A 370 5.04 16.42 -0.93
CA TYR A 370 5.53 17.78 -0.88
C TYR A 370 4.55 18.61 -0.06
N ALA A 371 5.08 19.42 0.85
CA ALA A 371 4.29 20.26 1.73
C ALA A 371 3.44 21.28 0.96
N ALA A 372 2.37 21.73 1.58
CA ALA A 372 1.45 22.70 1.03
C ALA A 372 2.14 24.03 0.71
N ASP A 373 1.46 24.88 -0.05
CA ASP A 373 1.84 26.29 -0.22
C ASP A 373 1.73 27.02 1.14
N ASP A 374 2.52 28.05 1.30
CA ASP A 374 2.40 28.91 2.46
C ASP A 374 1.05 29.64 2.46
N SER A 375 0.39 29.61 3.60
CA SER A 375 -0.68 30.57 3.87
C SER A 375 -0.11 31.99 3.87
N CYS A 376 -0.81 32.97 3.30
CA CYS A 376 -0.35 34.35 3.31
C CYS A 376 -0.25 34.94 4.72
N ALA A 377 -0.96 34.37 5.68
CA ALA A 377 -0.89 34.73 7.10
C ALA A 377 0.22 34.01 7.88
N ARG A 378 1.00 33.12 7.25
CA ARG A 378 1.92 32.24 7.96
C ARG A 378 2.88 32.98 8.89
N HIS A 379 3.38 34.13 8.45
CA HIS A 379 4.35 34.94 9.20
C HIS A 379 3.76 36.23 9.76
N SER A 380 2.43 36.38 9.73
CA SER A 380 1.78 37.59 10.24
C SER A 380 1.84 37.64 11.77
N ALA A 381 2.27 38.78 12.28
CA ALA A 381 2.28 39.06 13.72
C ALA A 381 0.91 39.56 14.23
N ASN A 382 -0.05 39.82 13.34
CA ASN A 382 -1.36 40.36 13.69
C ASN A 382 -2.48 39.43 13.25
N ALA A 383 -3.12 38.80 14.22
CA ALA A 383 -4.20 37.85 13.99
C ALA A 383 -5.37 38.44 13.19
N ALA A 384 -5.70 39.69 13.48
CA ALA A 384 -6.82 40.37 12.85
C ALA A 384 -6.55 40.64 11.37
N ILE A 385 -5.38 41.17 11.07
CA ILE A 385 -4.93 41.42 9.69
C ILE A 385 -4.80 40.09 8.96
N ALA A 386 -4.14 39.10 9.57
CA ALA A 386 -3.99 37.78 9.00
C ALA A 386 -5.33 37.15 8.63
N LEU A 387 -6.34 37.29 9.48
CA LEU A 387 -7.65 36.73 9.25
C LEU A 387 -8.41 37.47 8.13
N VAL A 388 -8.33 38.79 8.12
CA VAL A 388 -9.05 39.66 7.17
C VAL A 388 -8.37 39.65 5.81
N ASP A 389 -7.04 39.72 5.79
CA ASP A 389 -6.28 39.87 4.54
C ASP A 389 -5.94 38.53 3.87
N CYS A 390 -5.83 37.47 4.63
CA CYS A 390 -5.18 36.25 4.16
C CYS A 390 -5.99 34.96 4.33
N HIS A 391 -6.82 34.83 5.31
CA HIS A 391 -7.64 33.64 5.44
C HIS A 391 -9.04 33.91 4.97
N GLY A 392 -9.43 33.16 3.96
CA GLY A 392 -10.72 33.26 3.37
C GLY A 392 -11.85 32.96 4.35
N PHE A 393 -12.32 33.98 5.02
CA PHE A 393 -13.72 33.96 5.36
C PHE A 393 -14.48 33.97 4.05
N ASN A 394 -15.05 32.85 3.73
CA ASN A 394 -15.83 32.69 2.54
C ASN A 394 -16.91 33.77 2.48
N GLY A 395 -17.21 34.27 1.32
CA GLY A 395 -18.00 35.43 0.98
C GLY A 395 -19.24 35.76 1.82
N SER A 396 -19.75 34.85 2.64
CA SER A 396 -20.89 35.13 3.53
C SER A 396 -20.47 35.87 4.80
N LEU A 397 -19.37 35.53 5.46
CA LEU A 397 -18.92 36.29 6.63
C LEU A 397 -18.23 37.57 6.19
N THR A 398 -17.46 37.54 5.09
CA THR A 398 -16.89 38.74 4.46
C THR A 398 -18.00 39.68 4.01
N ALA A 399 -19.06 39.19 3.36
CA ALA A 399 -20.19 40.01 2.95
C ALA A 399 -20.97 40.56 4.16
N GLN A 400 -21.11 39.78 5.23
CA GLN A 400 -21.73 40.25 6.47
C GLN A 400 -20.86 41.25 7.22
N LEU A 401 -19.55 41.02 7.30
CA LEU A 401 -18.60 41.99 7.86
C LEU A 401 -18.57 43.27 7.04
N GLN A 402 -18.53 43.17 5.71
CA GLN A 402 -18.62 44.32 4.82
C GLN A 402 -19.95 45.07 5.00
N GLN A 403 -21.07 44.35 5.08
CA GLN A 403 -22.39 44.94 5.21
C GLN A 403 -22.60 45.54 6.59
N ASN A 404 -22.11 44.90 7.66
CA ASN A 404 -22.31 45.39 9.04
C ASN A 404 -21.26 46.43 9.45
N LEU A 405 -20.06 46.43 8.85
CA LEU A 405 -18.97 47.33 9.19
C LEU A 405 -18.82 48.50 8.20
N GLY A 406 -19.55 48.48 7.07
CA GLY A 406 -19.39 49.48 6.04
C GLY A 406 -18.02 49.49 5.39
N ILE A 407 -17.23 48.44 5.51
CA ILE A 407 -15.89 48.32 4.94
C ILE A 407 -16.02 47.91 3.45
N VAL A 408 -15.75 48.86 2.59
CA VAL A 408 -15.77 48.62 1.14
C VAL A 408 -14.34 48.33 0.66
N GLY A 409 -14.16 47.18 0.01
CA GLY A 409 -12.90 46.90 -0.70
C GLY A 409 -11.96 45.87 -0.05
N LEU A 410 -12.45 44.96 0.79
CA LEU A 410 -11.65 43.81 1.19
C LEU A 410 -11.31 42.97 -0.05
N ALA A 411 -10.03 42.68 -0.24
CA ALA A 411 -9.58 41.74 -1.27
C ALA A 411 -10.26 40.38 -1.08
N PRO A 412 -10.51 39.61 -2.13
CA PRO A 412 -10.98 38.25 -1.99
C PRO A 412 -9.97 37.49 -1.13
N LEU A 413 -10.47 36.95 -0.04
CA LEU A 413 -9.68 36.26 0.96
C LEU A 413 -9.15 34.96 0.37
N GLU A 414 -7.89 34.66 0.60
CA GLU A 414 -7.26 33.46 0.10
C GLU A 414 -7.65 32.26 0.96
N PRO A 415 -8.19 31.18 0.38
CA PRO A 415 -8.49 29.99 1.13
C PRO A 415 -7.22 29.30 1.64
N ALA A 416 -7.31 28.55 2.73
CA ALA A 416 -6.20 27.76 3.22
C ALA A 416 -5.77 26.72 2.17
N PRO A 417 -4.51 26.73 1.72
CA PRO A 417 -4.06 25.99 0.53
C PRO A 417 -3.77 24.51 0.85
N ILE A 418 -4.70 23.80 1.45
CA ILE A 418 -4.55 22.40 1.90
C ILE A 418 -4.37 21.45 0.73
N ASP A 419 -5.10 21.64 -0.36
CA ASP A 419 -5.06 20.80 -1.56
C ASP A 419 -3.80 20.99 -2.41
N THR A 420 -2.98 21.98 -2.08
CA THR A 420 -1.70 22.20 -2.75
C THR A 420 -0.63 21.19 -2.33
N VAL A 421 -0.83 20.46 -1.23
CA VAL A 421 -0.03 19.26 -0.91
C VAL A 421 0.00 18.33 -2.12
N LYS A 422 1.17 17.77 -2.41
CA LYS A 422 1.32 16.79 -3.48
C LYS A 422 1.74 15.45 -2.89
N VAL A 423 0.90 14.45 -3.04
CA VAL A 423 1.17 13.07 -2.59
C VAL A 423 1.80 12.28 -3.73
N PHE A 424 2.76 11.43 -3.44
CA PHE A 424 3.34 10.49 -4.40
C PHE A 424 3.77 9.20 -3.73
N LEU A 425 3.88 8.14 -4.53
CA LEU A 425 4.41 6.85 -4.11
C LEU A 425 5.93 6.87 -4.29
N ASP A 426 6.65 6.88 -3.17
CA ASP A 426 8.11 6.96 -3.10
C ASP A 426 8.70 5.54 -2.99
N TYR A 427 9.74 5.24 -3.76
CA TYR A 427 10.40 3.93 -3.77
C TYR A 427 11.88 4.10 -3.41
N PRO A 428 12.23 3.96 -2.13
CA PRO A 428 13.60 4.20 -1.65
C PRO A 428 14.65 3.35 -2.34
N GLU A 429 15.75 3.98 -2.74
CA GLU A 429 16.87 3.32 -3.40
C GLU A 429 17.88 2.73 -2.42
N ASN A 430 18.73 1.83 -2.91
CA ASN A 430 19.92 1.30 -2.23
C ASN A 430 19.62 0.66 -0.88
N ILE A 431 18.74 -0.34 -0.89
CA ILE A 431 18.49 -1.21 0.24
C ILE A 431 19.47 -2.38 0.14
N HIS A 432 20.31 -2.53 1.15
CA HIS A 432 21.24 -3.64 1.24
C HIS A 432 20.58 -4.84 1.94
N MET A 433 20.80 -6.04 1.42
CA MET A 433 20.35 -7.29 2.00
C MET A 433 21.49 -8.29 2.06
N PHE A 434 21.66 -8.89 3.22
CA PHE A 434 22.54 -10.06 3.43
C PHE A 434 21.66 -11.25 3.77
N GLY A 435 21.95 -12.41 3.23
CA GLY A 435 21.13 -13.58 3.40
C GLY A 435 21.88 -14.87 3.60
N LEU A 436 21.22 -15.78 4.31
CA LEU A 436 21.63 -17.18 4.46
C LEU A 436 20.43 -18.06 4.18
N SER A 437 20.61 -19.20 3.54
CA SER A 437 19.57 -20.20 3.40
C SER A 437 20.11 -21.61 3.54
N PHE A 438 19.19 -22.54 3.82
CA PHE A 438 19.44 -23.96 3.73
C PHE A 438 18.21 -24.68 3.16
N ASN A 439 18.47 -25.80 2.46
CA ASN A 439 17.45 -26.72 1.99
C ASN A 439 17.95 -28.15 2.17
N THR A 440 17.17 -28.98 2.85
CA THR A 440 17.57 -30.33 3.22
C THR A 440 16.35 -31.26 3.37
N ASN A 441 16.60 -32.56 3.44
CA ASN A 441 15.58 -33.55 3.75
C ASN A 441 15.78 -34.09 5.15
N ILE A 442 14.71 -34.04 5.97
CA ILE A 442 14.70 -34.62 7.31
C ILE A 442 13.62 -35.71 7.35
N GLY A 443 14.05 -36.96 7.24
CA GLY A 443 13.13 -38.10 7.08
C GLY A 443 12.29 -37.95 5.80
N SER A 444 10.96 -37.85 5.94
CA SER A 444 10.02 -37.66 4.82
C SER A 444 9.60 -36.21 4.59
N TRP A 445 10.23 -35.25 5.26
CA TRP A 445 9.99 -33.83 5.10
C TRP A 445 11.11 -33.20 4.28
N ALA A 446 10.74 -32.38 3.29
CA ALA A 446 11.64 -31.39 2.76
C ALA A 446 11.57 -30.16 3.69
N VAL A 447 12.70 -29.77 4.24
CA VAL A 447 12.83 -28.67 5.20
C VAL A 447 13.77 -27.63 4.64
N SER A 448 13.31 -26.40 4.55
CA SER A 448 14.13 -25.28 4.13
C SER A 448 13.98 -24.11 5.10
N GLY A 449 14.95 -23.22 5.07
CA GLY A 449 14.88 -22.01 5.86
C GLY A 449 15.81 -20.94 5.34
N GLU A 450 15.50 -19.71 5.71
CA GLU A 450 16.31 -18.57 5.32
C GLU A 450 16.36 -17.52 6.43
N TYR A 451 17.43 -16.75 6.43
CA TYR A 451 17.58 -15.55 7.24
C TYR A 451 18.00 -14.39 6.35
N SER A 452 17.26 -13.31 6.41
CA SER A 452 17.56 -12.06 5.71
C SER A 452 17.84 -10.94 6.71
N TYR A 453 18.89 -10.14 6.47
CA TYR A 453 19.23 -8.97 7.26
C TYR A 453 19.39 -7.75 6.37
N ARG A 454 18.64 -6.70 6.69
CA ARG A 454 18.68 -5.40 6.00
C ARG A 454 19.08 -4.30 6.98
N PRO A 455 20.28 -3.71 6.84
CA PRO A 455 20.75 -2.65 7.74
C PRO A 455 19.99 -1.32 7.57
N ASN A 456 19.25 -1.16 6.48
CA ASN A 456 18.64 0.11 6.06
C ASN A 456 17.26 -0.05 5.39
N LEU A 457 16.44 -1.00 5.83
CA LEU A 457 15.10 -1.19 5.30
C LEU A 457 14.21 0.03 5.62
N PRO A 458 13.57 0.66 4.64
CA PRO A 458 12.58 1.69 4.90
C PRO A 458 11.30 1.07 5.49
N LEU A 459 10.71 1.76 6.46
CA LEU A 459 9.39 1.46 7.01
C LEU A 459 8.53 2.71 6.94
N GLN A 460 7.26 2.56 6.55
CA GLN A 460 6.31 3.68 6.44
C GLN A 460 6.09 4.31 7.83
N VAL A 461 6.31 5.59 7.94
CA VAL A 461 5.87 6.40 9.09
C VAL A 461 4.36 6.53 9.02
N GLN A 462 3.71 6.59 10.16
CA GLN A 462 2.26 6.77 10.21
C GLN A 462 1.82 7.92 9.30
N ILE A 463 0.87 7.63 8.43
CA ILE A 463 0.45 8.55 7.36
C ILE A 463 -0.08 9.85 7.93
N SER A 464 -0.78 9.82 9.05
CA SER A 464 -1.26 11.02 9.74
C SER A 464 -0.12 11.98 10.09
N ASP A 465 1.00 11.48 10.62
CA ASP A 465 2.15 12.31 10.98
C ASP A 465 2.82 12.93 9.74
N VAL A 466 2.84 12.20 8.64
CA VAL A 466 3.36 12.70 7.35
C VAL A 466 2.44 13.81 6.82
N VAL A 467 1.13 13.60 6.85
CA VAL A 467 0.12 14.60 6.44
C VAL A 467 0.20 15.84 7.31
N PHE A 468 0.27 15.70 8.63
CA PHE A 468 0.41 16.84 9.54
C PHE A 468 1.65 17.68 9.23
N ALA A 469 2.79 17.03 9.02
CA ALA A 469 3.99 17.75 8.63
C ALA A 469 3.82 18.51 7.31
N GLY A 470 3.17 17.89 6.34
CA GLY A 470 2.96 18.49 5.02
C GLY A 470 1.94 19.64 5.00
N LEU A 471 1.02 19.66 5.94
CA LEU A 471 -0.02 20.71 6.01
C LEU A 471 0.40 21.93 6.85
N GLN A 472 1.49 21.85 7.61
CA GLN A 472 1.95 22.96 8.45
C GLN A 472 2.07 24.31 7.70
N PRO A 473 2.60 24.38 6.49
CA PRO A 473 2.69 25.66 5.77
C PRO A 473 1.34 26.31 5.46
N ALA A 474 0.28 25.52 5.33
CA ALA A 474 -1.05 26.02 4.96
C ALA A 474 -1.74 26.81 6.09
N LEU A 475 -1.16 26.86 7.30
CA LEU A 475 -1.71 27.58 8.45
C LEU A 475 -0.72 28.60 9.01
N PRO A 476 -1.21 29.59 9.80
CA PRO A 476 -0.36 30.52 10.52
C PRO A 476 0.70 29.79 11.36
N ALA A 477 1.87 30.38 11.54
CA ALA A 477 2.93 29.78 12.36
C ALA A 477 2.54 29.64 13.84
N GLN A 478 1.69 30.53 14.33
CA GLN A 478 1.25 30.59 15.73
C GLN A 478 -0.28 30.68 15.80
N ASP A 479 -0.83 30.28 16.95
CA ASP A 479 -2.24 30.46 17.23
C ASP A 479 -2.63 31.92 17.18
N GLN A 480 -3.79 32.19 16.57
CA GLN A 480 -4.33 33.53 16.38
C GLN A 480 -5.55 33.70 17.28
N ASP A 481 -5.45 34.56 18.28
CA ASP A 481 -6.57 34.92 19.15
C ASP A 481 -7.50 35.92 18.45
N LEU A 482 -8.68 35.46 18.11
CA LEU A 482 -9.72 36.23 17.44
C LEU A 482 -10.69 36.89 18.42
N THR A 483 -10.60 36.57 19.72
CA THR A 483 -11.50 37.11 20.74
C THR A 483 -11.44 38.64 20.79
N ASN A 484 -10.27 39.21 20.58
CA ASN A 484 -10.03 40.62 20.60
C ASN A 484 -10.18 41.32 19.25
N LEU A 485 -10.53 40.59 18.19
CA LEU A 485 -10.69 41.14 16.84
C LEU A 485 -11.85 42.13 16.77
N ALA A 486 -12.90 41.87 17.53
CA ALA A 486 -14.13 42.66 17.53
C ALA A 486 -14.05 43.87 18.49
N ALA A 487 -13.23 43.80 19.54
CA ALA A 487 -13.16 44.85 20.54
C ALA A 487 -12.67 46.20 20.01
N PRO A 488 -11.62 46.29 19.18
CA PRO A 488 -11.18 47.53 18.56
C PRO A 488 -12.18 48.13 17.56
N LEU A 489 -13.08 47.28 17.05
CA LEU A 489 -14.05 47.64 16.02
C LEU A 489 -15.44 47.98 16.63
N GLY A 490 -15.58 47.85 17.95
CA GLY A 490 -16.86 48.13 18.65
C GLY A 490 -17.98 47.13 18.32
N ILE A 491 -17.62 45.93 17.84
CA ILE A 491 -18.59 44.95 17.39
C ILE A 491 -18.75 43.86 18.45
N THR A 492 -19.98 43.62 18.85
CA THR A 492 -20.35 42.45 19.66
C THR A 492 -20.73 41.35 18.68
N LEU A 493 -19.76 40.52 18.34
CA LEU A 493 -20.05 39.28 17.56
C LEU A 493 -20.73 38.26 18.49
N PRO A 494 -21.73 37.54 18.02
CA PRO A 494 -22.30 36.40 18.76
C PRO A 494 -21.35 35.21 18.70
N ILE A 495 -20.10 35.43 19.06
CA ILE A 495 -19.02 34.43 19.02
C ILE A 495 -18.77 33.96 20.45
N PRO A 496 -18.48 32.68 20.69
CA PRO A 496 -18.05 32.20 21.98
C PRO A 496 -16.94 33.07 22.57
N SER A 497 -16.93 33.26 23.87
CA SER A 497 -16.03 34.15 24.59
C SER A 497 -14.52 33.91 24.39
N VAL A 498 -14.18 32.83 23.74
CA VAL A 498 -12.81 32.50 23.29
C VAL A 498 -12.88 31.87 21.90
N LEU A 499 -12.37 32.55 20.91
CA LEU A 499 -12.20 32.00 19.57
C LEU A 499 -10.73 32.14 19.19
N THR A 500 -10.07 31.00 19.05
CA THR A 500 -8.67 30.93 18.62
C THR A 500 -8.62 30.21 17.28
N LEU A 501 -8.03 30.83 16.27
CA LEU A 501 -7.64 30.14 15.04
C LEU A 501 -6.36 29.37 15.34
N PRO A 502 -6.36 28.04 15.28
CA PRO A 502 -5.17 27.28 15.60
C PRO A 502 -4.07 27.56 14.55
N GLY A 503 -2.87 27.78 15.03
CA GLY A 503 -1.67 27.80 14.21
C GLY A 503 -1.24 26.40 13.79
N ALA A 504 -0.18 26.34 12.97
CA ALA A 504 0.34 25.08 12.46
C ALA A 504 0.68 24.06 13.57
N GLY A 505 1.29 24.53 14.68
CA GLY A 505 1.66 23.65 15.79
C GLY A 505 0.48 23.08 16.57
N SER A 506 -0.62 23.83 16.69
CA SER A 506 -1.83 23.40 17.41
C SER A 506 -2.78 22.59 16.51
N ALA A 507 -2.83 22.93 15.22
CA ALA A 507 -3.70 22.26 14.27
C ALA A 507 -3.09 20.95 13.74
N PHE A 508 -1.79 20.99 13.46
CA PHE A 508 -1.05 19.87 12.86
C PHE A 508 0.19 19.55 13.70
N PRO A 509 0.08 18.57 14.60
CA PRO A 509 1.17 18.22 15.49
C PRO A 509 2.47 17.90 14.77
N GLY A 510 3.56 18.48 15.24
CA GLY A 510 4.88 18.35 14.63
C GLY A 510 5.69 17.14 15.10
N PHE A 511 5.07 15.97 15.33
CA PHE A 511 5.81 14.82 15.87
C PHE A 511 6.91 14.34 14.93
N LEU A 512 6.59 14.19 13.64
CA LEU A 512 7.57 13.77 12.65
C LEU A 512 8.68 14.82 12.46
N THR A 513 8.33 16.09 12.42
CA THR A 513 9.28 17.20 12.27
C THR A 513 10.19 17.28 13.48
N LYS A 514 9.64 17.15 14.69
CA LYS A 514 10.41 17.11 15.94
C LYS A 514 11.39 15.92 15.96
N TYR A 515 10.92 14.73 15.61
CA TYR A 515 11.76 13.53 15.52
C TYR A 515 12.93 13.71 14.54
N ARG A 516 12.70 14.41 13.42
CA ARG A 516 13.71 14.67 12.39
C ARG A 516 14.53 15.93 12.61
N GLY A 517 14.29 16.69 13.68
CA GLY A 517 14.98 17.94 13.96
C GLY A 517 14.65 19.07 12.98
N ILE A 518 13.48 19.03 12.34
CA ILE A 518 12.98 20.08 11.45
C ILE A 518 12.27 21.11 12.31
N SER A 519 12.81 22.32 12.39
CA SER A 519 12.23 23.40 13.19
C SER A 519 10.98 24.01 12.57
N GLU A 520 10.95 24.09 11.23
CA GLU A 520 9.84 24.64 10.46
C GLU A 520 9.79 23.99 9.08
N VAL A 521 8.61 23.55 8.67
CA VAL A 521 8.38 23.02 7.33
C VAL A 521 8.17 24.17 6.35
N GLN A 522 8.94 24.20 5.28
CA GLN A 522 8.80 25.20 4.20
C GLN A 522 7.77 24.75 3.17
N ALA A 523 7.18 25.70 2.45
CA ALA A 523 6.33 25.39 1.31
C ALA A 523 7.06 24.49 0.31
N HIS A 524 6.35 23.49 -0.23
CA HIS A 524 6.89 22.50 -1.16
C HIS A 524 8.04 21.64 -0.63
N GLN A 525 8.35 21.70 0.65
CA GLN A 525 9.39 20.85 1.23
C GLN A 525 9.01 19.37 1.07
N LEU A 526 9.99 18.56 0.67
CA LEU A 526 9.81 17.11 0.62
C LEU A 526 9.71 16.52 2.02
N ILE A 527 8.58 15.90 2.31
CA ILE A 527 8.34 15.13 3.54
C ILE A 527 8.32 13.65 3.16
N ARG A 528 9.42 12.96 3.44
CA ARG A 528 9.51 11.52 3.17
C ARG A 528 8.63 10.75 4.13
N GLY A 529 7.82 9.85 3.59
CA GLY A 529 6.89 9.02 4.36
C GLY A 529 7.54 7.81 5.06
N TYR A 530 8.84 7.64 4.98
CA TYR A 530 9.53 6.49 5.57
C TYR A 530 10.71 6.88 6.46
N GLN A 531 11.06 5.96 7.34
CA GLN A 531 12.29 5.99 8.13
C GLN A 531 13.02 4.66 7.95
N ARG A 532 14.38 4.68 7.88
CA ARG A 532 15.19 3.47 7.68
C ARG A 532 15.55 2.83 8.99
N PHE A 533 15.40 1.50 9.06
CA PHE A 533 15.70 0.68 10.23
C PHE A 533 16.57 -0.53 9.85
N LYS A 534 17.21 -1.12 10.85
CA LYS A 534 17.82 -2.44 10.73
C LYS A 534 16.75 -3.49 10.98
N VAL A 535 16.57 -4.42 10.04
CA VAL A 535 15.54 -5.45 10.12
C VAL A 535 16.15 -6.81 9.80
N GLY A 536 15.86 -7.79 10.63
CA GLY A 536 16.18 -9.20 10.39
C GLY A 536 14.89 -10.01 10.30
N GLN A 537 14.84 -10.98 9.40
CA GLN A 537 13.74 -11.93 9.27
C GLN A 537 14.28 -13.34 9.12
N ILE A 538 13.64 -14.29 9.78
CA ILE A 538 13.86 -15.72 9.64
C ILE A 538 12.58 -16.39 9.17
N ASP A 539 12.68 -17.29 8.21
CA ASP A 539 11.59 -18.11 7.71
C ASP A 539 12.03 -19.58 7.66
N ILE A 540 11.15 -20.49 8.09
CA ILE A 540 11.38 -21.93 8.04
C ILE A 540 10.15 -22.60 7.43
N THR A 541 10.38 -23.36 6.37
CA THR A 541 9.35 -24.08 5.61
C THR A 541 9.54 -25.59 5.75
N GLY A 542 8.46 -26.30 6.00
CA GLY A 542 8.40 -27.76 5.93
C GLY A 542 7.36 -28.19 4.91
N ILE A 543 7.74 -29.08 4.00
CA ILE A 543 6.87 -29.63 2.95
C ILE A 543 6.82 -31.15 3.10
N LYS A 544 5.60 -31.70 3.09
CA LYS A 544 5.39 -33.15 3.13
C LYS A 544 4.24 -33.58 2.23
N ALA A 545 4.48 -34.62 1.44
CA ALA A 545 3.47 -35.30 0.67
C ALA A 545 2.96 -36.54 1.41
N PHE A 546 1.66 -36.72 1.45
CA PHE A 546 0.96 -37.87 2.00
C PHE A 546 0.19 -38.57 0.88
N SER A 547 0.64 -39.76 0.50
CA SER A 547 -0.08 -40.62 -0.45
C SER A 547 -1.17 -41.45 0.19
N SER A 548 -1.05 -41.78 1.49
CA SER A 548 -2.10 -42.42 2.28
C SER A 548 -2.68 -41.39 3.24
N ASN A 549 -3.97 -41.13 3.14
CA ASN A 549 -4.66 -40.12 3.94
C ASN A 549 -6.14 -40.50 4.19
N PRO A 550 -6.76 -39.97 5.25
CA PRO A 550 -8.14 -40.32 5.63
C PRO A 550 -9.20 -39.64 4.72
N PHE A 551 -8.80 -38.73 3.82
CA PHE A 551 -9.74 -37.98 2.98
C PHE A 551 -9.96 -38.67 1.62
N GLY A 552 -9.28 -39.78 1.34
CA GLY A 552 -9.39 -40.50 0.07
C GLY A 552 -8.78 -39.74 -1.13
N ALA A 553 -7.95 -38.74 -0.87
CA ALA A 553 -7.20 -38.05 -1.91
C ALA A 553 -6.04 -38.93 -2.40
N ASP A 554 -5.71 -38.87 -3.68
CA ASP A 554 -4.53 -39.55 -4.24
C ASP A 554 -3.24 -39.02 -3.62
N GLN A 555 -3.21 -37.72 -3.35
CA GLN A 555 -2.10 -37.08 -2.66
C GLN A 555 -2.60 -35.87 -1.85
N ILE A 556 -1.99 -35.65 -0.68
CA ILE A 556 -2.07 -34.38 0.05
C ILE A 556 -0.67 -33.83 0.18
N LEU A 557 -0.46 -32.62 -0.33
CA LEU A 557 0.77 -31.85 -0.13
C LEU A 557 0.50 -30.84 0.98
N LEU A 558 1.20 -30.98 2.10
CA LEU A 558 1.16 -30.05 3.22
C LEU A 558 2.40 -29.16 3.19
N ILE A 559 2.20 -27.86 3.17
CA ILE A 559 3.22 -26.82 3.28
C ILE A 559 2.96 -26.06 4.57
N LEU A 560 3.96 -26.00 5.44
CA LEU A 560 3.96 -25.23 6.68
C LEU A 560 5.11 -24.25 6.66
N GLU A 561 4.85 -22.98 6.92
CA GLU A 561 5.90 -21.97 6.98
C GLU A 561 5.71 -21.07 8.19
N ALA A 562 6.77 -20.93 8.98
CA ALA A 562 6.84 -20.05 10.14
C ALA A 562 7.87 -18.97 9.89
N GLY A 563 7.49 -17.71 10.13
CA GLY A 563 8.37 -16.57 10.00
C GLY A 563 8.38 -15.69 11.24
N ALA A 564 9.52 -15.05 11.48
CA ALA A 564 9.68 -14.06 12.55
C ALA A 564 10.53 -12.88 12.07
N THR A 565 10.08 -11.66 12.41
CA THR A 565 10.75 -10.41 12.04
C THR A 565 11.16 -9.64 13.28
N GLN A 566 12.40 -9.15 13.28
CA GLN A 566 12.97 -8.28 14.32
C GLN A 566 13.33 -6.92 13.73
N ILE A 567 12.72 -5.85 14.25
CA ILE A 567 13.10 -4.46 13.97
C ILE A 567 14.02 -3.99 15.08
N TYR A 568 15.27 -3.70 14.74
CA TYR A 568 16.27 -3.25 15.72
C TYR A 568 16.13 -1.75 15.96
N ASN A 569 16.23 -1.35 17.24
CA ASN A 569 16.19 0.04 17.66
C ASN A 569 14.93 0.82 17.22
N LEU A 570 13.79 0.13 17.13
CA LEU A 570 12.51 0.79 16.89
C LEU A 570 12.25 1.78 18.03
N PRO A 571 12.03 3.09 17.74
CA PRO A 571 11.69 4.08 18.75
C PRO A 571 10.39 3.73 19.50
N PRO A 572 10.21 4.25 20.72
CA PRO A 572 8.93 4.16 21.40
C PRO A 572 7.86 4.98 20.67
N LEU A 573 6.58 4.61 20.88
CA LEU A 573 5.45 5.18 20.15
C LEU A 573 5.23 6.67 20.38
N ASP A 574 5.72 7.19 21.49
CA ASP A 574 5.68 8.62 21.81
C ASP A 574 6.71 9.46 21.02
N GLN A 575 7.68 8.83 20.40
CA GLN A 575 8.69 9.48 19.56
C GLN A 575 8.40 9.32 18.06
N LEU A 576 8.13 8.09 17.61
CA LEU A 576 7.85 7.80 16.22
C LEU A 576 6.88 6.63 16.11
N GLN A 577 5.84 6.78 15.31
CA GLN A 577 4.91 5.71 14.98
C GLN A 577 5.17 5.23 13.55
N ILE A 578 5.33 3.92 13.42
CA ILE A 578 5.40 3.23 12.13
C ILE A 578 3.99 2.79 11.77
N GLU A 579 3.61 2.97 10.51
CA GLU A 579 2.29 2.65 10.00
C GLU A 579 1.90 1.21 10.36
N ALA A 580 0.69 1.09 10.85
CA ALA A 580 0.10 -0.19 11.15
C ALA A 580 -0.97 -0.46 10.14
N GLY A 581 -1.13 -1.23 9.36
CA GLY A 581 -2.18 -1.47 8.34
C GLY A 581 -3.40 -0.56 8.48
N VAL A 582 -3.89 -0.14 7.38
CA VAL A 582 -4.90 0.90 7.09
C VAL A 582 -6.16 0.84 7.98
N ALA A 583 -6.47 -0.35 8.51
CA ALA A 583 -7.70 -0.62 9.26
C ALA A 583 -7.75 -0.02 10.69
N TYR A 584 -6.73 0.70 11.13
CA TYR A 584 -6.64 1.14 12.53
C TYR A 584 -6.57 2.65 12.71
N ASP A 585 -6.40 3.39 11.63
CA ASP A 585 -6.28 4.84 11.69
C ASP A 585 -7.67 5.48 11.78
N THR A 586 -7.91 6.25 12.84
CA THR A 586 -9.26 6.75 13.11
C THR A 586 -9.45 8.21 12.75
N HIS A 587 -8.38 9.03 12.66
CA HIS A 587 -8.55 10.46 12.55
C HIS A 587 -7.27 11.18 12.09
N HIS A 588 -7.39 12.04 11.09
CA HIS A 588 -6.31 12.89 10.58
C HIS A 588 -6.57 14.40 10.81
N GLY A 589 -7.57 14.75 11.56
CA GLY A 589 -7.94 16.14 11.79
C GLY A 589 -7.13 16.84 12.88
N PRO A 590 -7.15 18.16 12.94
CA PRO A 590 -6.57 18.93 14.02
C PRO A 590 -7.08 18.47 15.38
N GLY A 591 -6.21 18.37 16.37
CA GLY A 591 -6.54 17.89 17.70
C GLY A 591 -6.81 16.39 17.82
N ALA A 592 -6.67 15.65 16.74
CA ALA A 592 -6.92 14.21 16.72
C ALA A 592 -6.00 13.41 17.63
N ASP A 593 -4.79 13.89 17.81
CA ASP A 593 -3.78 13.27 18.69
C ASP A 593 -3.91 13.66 20.17
N GLY A 594 -4.92 14.45 20.52
CA GLY A 594 -5.15 14.92 21.86
C GLY A 594 -4.19 16.02 22.32
N THR A 595 -3.50 16.71 21.40
CA THR A 595 -2.65 17.87 21.74
C THR A 595 -3.40 18.98 22.44
N GLY A 596 -4.73 19.00 22.28
CA GLY A 596 -5.60 19.89 23.04
C GLY A 596 -6.03 19.34 24.39
N THR A 597 -5.41 18.31 24.96
CA THR A 597 -5.85 17.71 26.21
C THR A 597 -5.47 18.50 27.46
N PRO A 598 -6.22 18.30 28.57
CA PRO A 598 -6.11 19.12 29.78
C PRO A 598 -4.78 19.08 30.52
N ASP A 599 -3.83 18.21 30.16
CA ASP A 599 -2.54 18.13 30.83
C ASP A 599 -1.60 19.31 30.50
N GLY A 600 -2.00 20.18 29.57
CA GLY A 600 -1.31 21.41 29.23
C GLY A 600 0.09 21.20 28.61
N LYS A 601 0.38 20.02 28.08
CA LYS A 601 1.66 19.69 27.43
C LYS A 601 1.49 19.52 25.92
N PRO A 602 1.38 20.61 25.17
CA PRO A 602 1.12 20.56 23.72
C PRO A 602 2.23 19.84 22.93
N ASP A 603 3.44 19.74 23.51
CA ASP A 603 4.59 19.11 22.88
C ASP A 603 4.72 17.62 23.17
N THR A 604 3.82 17.04 23.97
CA THR A 604 3.89 15.64 24.33
C THR A 604 2.91 14.86 23.47
N ARG A 605 3.40 13.85 22.75
CA ARG A 605 2.54 12.95 22.03
C ARG A 605 1.70 12.14 23.01
N HIS A 606 0.40 12.24 22.86
CA HIS A 606 -0.54 11.42 23.60
C HIS A 606 -1.04 10.29 22.70
N ILE A 607 -0.99 9.06 23.19
CA ILE A 607 -1.74 7.96 22.58
C ILE A 607 -3.20 8.20 22.95
N ASN A 608 -3.90 8.89 22.07
CA ASN A 608 -5.28 9.33 22.32
C ASN A 608 -6.24 8.26 21.81
N PRO A 609 -7.36 8.01 22.51
CA PRO A 609 -8.42 7.12 22.01
C PRO A 609 -9.04 7.59 20.68
N THR A 610 -8.83 8.83 20.28
CA THR A 610 -9.27 9.35 18.98
C THR A 610 -8.37 8.94 17.82
N GLN A 611 -7.14 8.53 18.12
CA GLN A 611 -6.21 7.96 17.14
C GLN A 611 -6.11 6.44 17.28
N GLN A 612 -5.36 5.85 16.40
CA GLN A 612 -4.95 4.47 16.52
C GLN A 612 -4.20 4.25 17.84
N THR A 613 -4.72 3.34 18.66
CA THR A 613 -4.11 2.96 19.94
C THR A 613 -3.42 1.60 19.90
N THR A 614 -3.69 0.81 18.87
CA THR A 614 -3.19 -0.57 18.73
C THR A 614 -2.82 -0.86 17.28
N GLY A 615 -2.08 -1.94 17.06
CA GLY A 615 -1.73 -2.41 15.72
C GLY A 615 -0.46 -1.81 15.15
N PHE A 616 0.21 -0.92 15.86
CA PHE A 616 1.52 -0.40 15.46
C PHE A 616 2.56 -1.50 15.33
N ALA A 617 3.56 -1.27 14.48
CA ALA A 617 4.68 -2.16 14.34
C ALA A 617 5.37 -2.42 15.69
N THR A 618 5.63 -3.67 16.00
CA THR A 618 6.36 -4.09 17.20
C THR A 618 7.80 -4.41 16.87
N ARG A 619 8.69 -4.37 17.88
CA ARG A 619 10.10 -4.74 17.68
C ARG A 619 10.28 -6.18 17.21
N PHE A 620 9.37 -7.05 17.63
CA PHE A 620 9.37 -8.47 17.26
C PHE A 620 7.95 -8.89 16.88
N SER A 621 7.84 -9.59 15.75
CA SER A 621 6.60 -10.20 15.26
C SER A 621 6.88 -11.57 14.69
N TRP A 622 5.88 -12.45 14.73
CA TRP A 622 5.97 -13.78 14.13
C TRP A 622 4.62 -14.21 13.56
N GLY A 623 4.66 -15.15 12.66
CA GLY A 623 3.46 -15.73 12.05
C GLY A 623 3.70 -17.13 11.55
N LEU A 624 2.59 -17.84 11.35
CA LEU A 624 2.54 -19.17 10.75
C LEU A 624 1.58 -19.11 9.55
N ARG A 625 2.00 -19.73 8.46
CA ARG A 625 1.18 -19.97 7.27
C ARG A 625 1.15 -21.46 6.97
N SER A 626 0.02 -21.94 6.47
CA SER A 626 -0.07 -23.32 6.01
C SER A 626 -0.94 -23.44 4.77
N ILE A 627 -0.56 -24.35 3.87
CA ILE A 627 -1.37 -24.75 2.72
C ILE A 627 -1.46 -26.27 2.70
N ALA A 628 -2.67 -26.79 2.61
CA ALA A 628 -2.92 -28.17 2.29
C ALA A 628 -3.54 -28.25 0.88
N LEU A 629 -2.82 -28.85 -0.05
CA LEU A 629 -3.28 -29.14 -1.41
C LEU A 629 -3.70 -30.61 -1.45
N MET A 630 -4.95 -30.87 -1.78
CA MET A 630 -5.44 -32.24 -1.99
C MET A 630 -5.60 -32.48 -3.47
N GLU A 631 -5.26 -33.67 -3.94
CA GLU A 631 -5.39 -34.05 -5.34
C GLU A 631 -6.26 -35.31 -5.44
N TYR A 632 -7.31 -35.22 -6.25
CA TYR A 632 -8.20 -36.31 -6.62
C TYR A 632 -8.19 -36.38 -8.15
N ASN A 633 -7.58 -37.43 -8.70
CA ASN A 633 -7.47 -37.61 -10.14
C ASN A 633 -8.65 -38.45 -10.65
N ASP A 634 -9.03 -38.22 -11.89
CA ASP A 634 -10.06 -39.00 -12.60
C ASP A 634 -11.40 -39.13 -11.87
N VAL A 635 -11.83 -38.10 -11.15
CA VAL A 635 -13.05 -38.13 -10.33
C VAL A 635 -14.30 -38.33 -11.20
N ILE A 636 -14.44 -37.58 -12.30
CA ILE A 636 -15.57 -37.69 -13.25
C ILE A 636 -15.03 -37.39 -14.67
N PHE A 637 -15.19 -38.32 -15.61
CA PHE A 637 -14.85 -38.16 -17.01
C PHE A 637 -13.40 -37.66 -17.29
N GLY A 638 -12.42 -38.10 -16.50
CA GLY A 638 -11.03 -37.66 -16.64
C GLY A 638 -10.72 -36.30 -15.98
N TRP A 639 -11.66 -35.72 -15.26
CA TRP A 639 -11.45 -34.47 -14.54
C TRP A 639 -10.79 -34.74 -13.17
N SER A 640 -9.77 -33.95 -12.86
CA SER A 640 -9.12 -33.93 -11.53
C SER A 640 -9.71 -32.81 -10.68
N PHE A 641 -9.90 -33.10 -9.39
CA PHE A 641 -10.34 -32.11 -8.39
C PHE A 641 -9.19 -31.82 -7.43
N LYS A 642 -8.82 -30.55 -7.28
CA LYS A 642 -7.66 -30.13 -6.47
C LYS A 642 -8.07 -29.05 -5.46
N PRO A 643 -8.77 -29.42 -4.37
CA PRO A 643 -9.10 -28.46 -3.33
C PRO A 643 -7.85 -28.05 -2.55
N GLN A 644 -7.85 -26.78 -2.13
CA GLN A 644 -6.79 -26.24 -1.29
C GLN A 644 -7.36 -25.54 -0.06
N ILE A 645 -6.68 -25.71 1.05
CA ILE A 645 -6.97 -25.01 2.31
C ILE A 645 -5.76 -24.16 2.65
N ILE A 646 -5.98 -22.87 2.83
CA ILE A 646 -4.93 -21.89 3.18
C ILE A 646 -5.28 -21.31 4.55
N LEU A 647 -4.33 -21.34 5.48
CA LEU A 647 -4.43 -20.80 6.83
C LEU A 647 -3.35 -19.77 7.10
#